data_5372f50aece493645829bda198c310aa
#
_entry.id   5372f50aece493645829bda198c310aa
#
_cell.length_a   1.000
_cell.length_b   1.000
_cell.length_c   1.000
_cell.angle_alpha   90.00
_cell.angle_beta   90.00
_cell.angle_gamma   90.00
#
_symmetry.space_group_name_H-M   'P 1'
#
loop_
_entity.id
_entity.type
_entity.pdbx_description
1 polymer ?
#
loop_
_entity_poly.entity_id
_entity_poly.type
_entity_poly.pdbx_seq_one_letter_code
_entity_poly.pdbx_strand_id
1 'polypeptide(L)'
;MTGPAVPFREIVLKVHSRCDLACDHCYVYEHADQSWRTRPKTISDHVVSRTAQRLAEHARTHALPSVTVILHGGEPLLAGPARLRRVCEEFTSALAGIAELDLRIHTNGLQLSPRYLDLFDEFDVKVGISLDGDRAANDRHRRYADGRSSHPLVLKAVELLRQDRYRHLDLGLLCTVDIANDPVAVLDALTGLEPPLIDFLLPHATWDEPPPRPDGSPTAYAEWLLTVFDRWQEQGRPVPVRLFASVLSTLSGGPSLTESLGLAPTDLVVVETDGQLEQVDSLKSAYEGAAATGFDVFTHSFDEVAAHPGVRARQLGLAGVSETCRRCPVVRSCGGGLYTHRYRSPGGFDNPSVYCADLAALIRGIEDRTAAATESPAVRDPDELLADQQDLTRTLLAALHDSLDGGGGEVWETAWALAAEVESDPAGQAALDVVLAHPYTRTWLLDALEAVRAGRPVAGPPAERLAASVAAAAVRAGLDLAVPVVLRDGRLFLPTLGEVRVGGAGEAGTALVRGDGEGFTVHTGGGVLHIARGEGGSPHWSPVRHLAAGGPGAVRAADGPGPVPTLVLDDLDPYRSCFGAPAAQRLSPSAADAWSASLAAAWELLAETVPEQAAEAAAVLTTLTPLAGGEAVQVGRHGYGALGIAAGEDPHTLATALLRGFRRTKLRALAEVTDLYASDGSWDHRMPWQEEREEQEEFVPFSRLLSETYERVGLGLFAPRFLAGVPQALDMIEEAAETTVDGKQLLAVMRKEINGTHGTSGRNGCTTDVERAAMR
;
A
#
# COMPACT_ATOMS: atom_id res chain seq x y z
N MET A 1 18.55 18.64 8.30
CA MET A 1 19.52 17.70 7.70
C MET A 1 19.16 17.56 6.22
N THR A 2 20.04 17.95 5.30
CA THR A 2 19.79 17.79 3.87
C THR A 2 20.11 16.36 3.49
N GLY A 3 19.07 15.55 3.18
CA GLY A 3 19.25 14.24 2.58
C GLY A 3 20.04 14.30 1.26
N PRO A 4 20.50 13.17 0.68
CA PRO A 4 21.15 13.15 -0.61
C PRO A 4 20.22 13.72 -1.69
N ALA A 5 20.78 14.31 -2.75
CA ALA A 5 20.01 14.77 -3.90
C ALA A 5 19.41 13.56 -4.62
N VAL A 6 18.13 13.68 -5.06
CA VAL A 6 17.51 12.67 -5.91
C VAL A 6 18.07 12.86 -7.33
N PRO A 7 18.63 11.82 -7.96
CA PRO A 7 19.17 11.91 -9.31
C PRO A 7 18.05 12.12 -10.33
N PHE A 8 18.35 12.83 -11.40
CA PHE A 8 17.41 13.03 -12.50
C PHE A 8 17.24 11.76 -13.31
N ARG A 9 15.99 11.39 -13.56
CA ARG A 9 15.60 10.30 -14.45
C ARG A 9 14.92 10.78 -15.72
N GLU A 10 14.36 11.97 -15.68
CA GLU A 10 13.67 12.58 -16.82
C GLU A 10 14.38 13.82 -17.32
N ILE A 11 14.63 13.86 -18.63
CA ILE A 11 15.24 14.99 -19.33
C ILE A 11 14.27 15.54 -20.36
N VAL A 12 13.79 16.76 -20.16
CA VAL A 12 13.05 17.48 -21.21
C VAL A 12 14.04 18.19 -22.13
N LEU A 13 14.20 17.70 -23.34
CA LEU A 13 15.11 18.24 -24.33
C LEU A 13 14.37 19.16 -25.32
N LYS A 14 14.62 20.46 -25.26
CA LYS A 14 14.07 21.43 -26.19
C LYS A 14 14.82 21.35 -27.52
N VAL A 15 14.19 20.70 -28.51
CA VAL A 15 14.80 20.53 -29.85
C VAL A 15 14.50 21.70 -30.80
N HIS A 16 13.41 22.44 -30.55
CA HIS A 16 13.03 23.62 -31.33
C HIS A 16 12.29 24.65 -30.47
N SER A 17 12.69 25.91 -30.50
CA SER A 17 12.17 26.97 -29.62
C SER A 17 11.02 27.79 -30.22
N ARG A 18 10.43 27.40 -31.35
CA ARG A 18 9.26 28.07 -31.96
C ARG A 18 8.14 27.08 -32.20
N CYS A 19 6.91 27.60 -32.31
CA CYS A 19 5.71 26.83 -32.60
C CYS A 19 5.01 27.36 -33.85
N ASP A 20 4.24 26.55 -34.52
CA ASP A 20 3.38 26.88 -35.63
C ASP A 20 1.93 27.21 -35.22
N LEU A 21 1.57 27.04 -33.96
CA LEU A 21 0.33 27.50 -33.35
C LEU A 21 0.53 28.79 -32.52
N ALA A 22 -0.57 29.50 -32.29
CA ALA A 22 -0.66 30.68 -31.42
C ALA A 22 -1.72 30.44 -30.33
N CYS A 23 -1.47 29.43 -29.49
CA CYS A 23 -2.34 29.11 -28.36
C CYS A 23 -2.22 30.19 -27.30
N ASP A 24 -3.33 30.82 -26.91
CA ASP A 24 -3.37 31.93 -25.95
C ASP A 24 -3.19 31.50 -24.47
N HIS A 25 -3.19 30.20 -24.19
CA HIS A 25 -2.87 29.62 -22.89
C HIS A 25 -1.46 29.02 -22.80
N CYS A 26 -0.59 29.29 -23.79
CA CYS A 26 0.71 28.66 -23.91
C CYS A 26 1.70 29.19 -22.85
N TYR A 27 2.10 28.36 -21.90
CA TYR A 27 3.04 28.74 -20.84
C TYR A 27 4.44 29.11 -21.35
N VAL A 28 4.81 28.70 -22.56
CA VAL A 28 6.11 29.04 -23.16
C VAL A 28 6.13 30.47 -23.74
N TYR A 29 4.98 30.90 -24.31
CA TYR A 29 4.95 32.15 -25.12
C TYR A 29 4.13 33.27 -24.50
N GLU A 30 3.10 32.97 -23.72
CA GLU A 30 2.09 33.91 -23.29
C GLU A 30 2.22 34.32 -21.80
N HIS A 31 3.18 33.72 -21.06
CA HIS A 31 3.41 34.02 -19.64
C HIS A 31 4.64 34.91 -19.42
N ALA A 32 5.01 35.08 -18.14
CA ALA A 32 6.00 36.05 -17.68
C ALA A 32 7.40 35.89 -18.30
N ASP A 33 7.86 34.63 -18.49
CA ASP A 33 9.19 34.37 -19.07
C ASP A 33 9.17 34.48 -20.59
N GLN A 34 10.00 35.41 -21.11
CA GLN A 34 10.14 35.66 -22.56
C GLN A 34 11.52 35.24 -23.07
N SER A 35 12.29 34.47 -22.34
CA SER A 35 13.66 34.04 -22.67
C SER A 35 13.74 33.29 -24.02
N TRP A 36 12.68 32.63 -24.44
CA TRP A 36 12.57 31.93 -25.71
C TRP A 36 12.91 32.81 -26.94
N ARG A 37 12.73 34.14 -26.84
CA ARG A 37 12.95 35.10 -27.95
C ARG A 37 14.39 35.15 -28.38
N THR A 38 15.33 35.02 -27.43
CA THR A 38 16.77 35.09 -27.64
C THR A 38 17.41 33.74 -27.93
N ARG A 39 16.70 32.64 -27.70
CA ARG A 39 17.23 31.30 -27.89
C ARG A 39 17.34 30.91 -29.37
N PRO A 40 18.32 30.04 -29.74
CA PRO A 40 18.40 29.43 -31.05
C PRO A 40 17.10 28.75 -31.45
N LYS A 41 16.68 28.88 -32.70
CA LYS A 41 15.42 28.24 -33.16
C LYS A 41 15.47 26.72 -33.06
N THR A 42 16.64 26.13 -33.34
CA THR A 42 16.83 24.67 -33.35
C THR A 42 18.09 24.33 -32.58
N ILE A 43 18.06 23.27 -31.81
CA ILE A 43 19.19 22.73 -31.06
C ILE A 43 20.35 22.37 -32.00
N SER A 44 21.58 22.64 -31.61
CA SER A 44 22.79 22.29 -32.38
C SER A 44 23.24 20.85 -32.07
N ASP A 45 23.99 20.24 -33.03
CA ASP A 45 24.56 18.90 -32.79
C ASP A 45 25.52 18.89 -31.61
N HIS A 46 26.21 19.98 -31.35
CA HIS A 46 27.12 20.12 -30.21
C HIS A 46 26.36 20.06 -28.86
N VAL A 47 25.22 20.75 -28.76
CA VAL A 47 24.35 20.67 -27.56
C VAL A 47 23.82 19.26 -27.39
N VAL A 48 23.32 18.64 -28.47
CA VAL A 48 22.77 17.26 -28.44
C VAL A 48 23.84 16.28 -27.94
N SER A 49 25.01 16.26 -28.56
CA SER A 49 26.08 15.32 -28.18
C SER A 49 26.54 15.57 -26.73
N ARG A 50 26.66 16.83 -26.32
CA ARG A 50 27.08 17.13 -24.94
C ARG A 50 26.04 16.74 -23.91
N THR A 51 24.74 16.97 -24.20
CA THR A 51 23.65 16.55 -23.33
C THR A 51 23.62 15.02 -23.17
N ALA A 52 23.72 14.29 -24.27
CA ALA A 52 23.76 12.82 -24.24
C ALA A 52 24.94 12.29 -23.42
N GLN A 53 26.13 12.89 -23.55
CA GLN A 53 27.30 12.55 -22.72
C GLN A 53 27.03 12.81 -21.23
N ARG A 54 26.50 14.00 -20.88
CA ARG A 54 26.18 14.35 -19.48
C ARG A 54 25.15 13.40 -18.87
N LEU A 55 24.14 12.99 -19.64
CA LEU A 55 23.15 12.02 -19.18
C LEU A 55 23.80 10.64 -18.96
N ALA A 56 24.67 10.20 -19.85
CA ALA A 56 25.39 8.95 -19.68
C ALA A 56 26.36 8.96 -18.48
N GLU A 57 27.05 10.09 -18.22
CA GLU A 57 27.85 10.32 -17.02
C GLU A 57 26.99 10.18 -15.75
N HIS A 58 25.84 10.88 -15.71
CA HIS A 58 24.92 10.89 -14.59
C HIS A 58 24.30 9.49 -14.34
N ALA A 59 23.77 8.85 -15.38
CA ALA A 59 23.19 7.52 -15.28
C ALA A 59 24.17 6.47 -14.75
N ARG A 60 25.44 6.55 -15.18
CA ARG A 60 26.50 5.65 -14.70
C ARG A 60 26.84 5.94 -13.22
N THR A 61 26.95 7.21 -12.83
CA THR A 61 27.27 7.62 -11.46
C THR A 61 26.25 7.12 -10.46
N HIS A 62 24.96 7.17 -10.82
CA HIS A 62 23.85 6.77 -9.96
C HIS A 62 23.33 5.37 -10.22
N ALA A 63 23.99 4.59 -11.12
CA ALA A 63 23.55 3.26 -11.52
C ALA A 63 22.04 3.21 -11.88
N LEU A 64 21.59 4.19 -12.67
CA LEU A 64 20.19 4.29 -13.05
C LEU A 64 19.82 3.15 -13.98
N PRO A 65 18.76 2.37 -13.69
CA PRO A 65 18.34 1.28 -14.56
C PRO A 65 17.74 1.79 -15.88
N SER A 66 17.08 2.95 -15.84
CA SER A 66 16.44 3.57 -17.01
C SER A 66 16.46 5.09 -16.89
N VAL A 67 16.40 5.78 -18.03
CA VAL A 67 16.25 7.23 -18.14
C VAL A 67 15.26 7.56 -19.26
N THR A 68 14.46 8.62 -19.06
CA THR A 68 13.50 9.11 -20.05
C THR A 68 14.01 10.42 -20.68
N VAL A 69 13.97 10.51 -22.00
CA VAL A 69 14.26 11.76 -22.71
C VAL A 69 13.03 12.18 -23.51
N ILE A 70 12.46 13.33 -23.13
CA ILE A 70 11.25 13.88 -23.72
C ILE A 70 11.64 14.97 -24.70
N LEU A 71 11.49 14.69 -26.00
CA LEU A 71 11.69 15.66 -27.07
C LEU A 71 10.56 16.70 -27.02
N HIS A 72 10.93 17.95 -26.79
CA HIS A 72 9.98 19.02 -26.52
C HIS A 72 10.45 20.33 -27.18
N GLY A 73 9.78 21.44 -26.88
CA GLY A 73 10.13 22.78 -27.36
C GLY A 73 8.90 23.65 -27.44
N GLY A 74 8.81 24.51 -28.44
CA GLY A 74 7.53 25.07 -28.88
C GLY A 74 6.73 23.99 -29.60
N GLU A 75 7.24 23.57 -30.76
CA GLU A 75 6.80 22.39 -31.48
C GLU A 75 8.01 21.59 -31.97
N PRO A 76 8.27 20.41 -31.39
CA PRO A 76 9.49 19.66 -31.67
C PRO A 76 9.58 19.14 -33.11
N LEU A 77 8.45 18.85 -33.77
CA LEU A 77 8.45 18.39 -35.18
C LEU A 77 9.01 19.45 -36.15
N LEU A 78 8.98 20.74 -35.78
CA LEU A 78 9.60 21.80 -36.57
C LEU A 78 11.13 21.70 -36.68
N ALA A 79 11.79 20.91 -35.81
CA ALA A 79 13.20 20.58 -35.96
C ALA A 79 13.50 19.74 -37.21
N GLY A 80 12.49 19.05 -37.74
CA GLY A 80 12.57 18.20 -38.93
C GLY A 80 13.12 16.79 -38.65
N PRO A 81 12.77 15.81 -39.50
CA PRO A 81 13.07 14.41 -39.23
C PRO A 81 14.57 14.09 -39.21
N ALA A 82 15.40 14.80 -40.00
CA ALA A 82 16.85 14.60 -40.00
C ALA A 82 17.49 15.01 -38.68
N ARG A 83 17.03 16.12 -38.06
CA ARG A 83 17.53 16.58 -36.76
C ARG A 83 17.07 15.64 -35.64
N LEU A 84 15.79 15.24 -35.65
CA LEU A 84 15.26 14.31 -34.66
C LEU A 84 15.97 12.95 -34.72
N ARG A 85 16.27 12.43 -35.95
CA ARG A 85 17.07 11.24 -36.13
C ARG A 85 18.42 11.37 -35.44
N ARG A 86 19.12 12.49 -35.68
CA ARG A 86 20.43 12.74 -35.06
C ARG A 86 20.34 12.76 -33.52
N VAL A 87 19.29 13.33 -32.96
CA VAL A 87 19.04 13.30 -31.52
C VAL A 87 18.88 11.86 -31.01
N CYS A 88 17.99 11.08 -31.65
CA CYS A 88 17.77 9.68 -31.27
C CYS A 88 19.07 8.85 -31.33
N GLU A 89 19.84 8.97 -32.43
CA GLU A 89 21.13 8.28 -32.61
C GLU A 89 22.13 8.61 -31.50
N GLU A 90 22.29 9.87 -31.13
CA GLU A 90 23.24 10.32 -30.11
C GLU A 90 22.87 9.77 -28.72
N PHE A 91 21.59 9.88 -28.31
CA PHE A 91 21.18 9.37 -27.00
C PHE A 91 21.23 7.84 -26.93
N THR A 92 20.76 7.15 -27.97
CA THR A 92 20.85 5.68 -28.04
C THR A 92 22.32 5.21 -27.95
N SER A 93 23.21 5.86 -28.69
CA SER A 93 24.64 5.52 -28.64
C SER A 93 25.29 5.81 -27.29
N ALA A 94 24.98 6.97 -26.69
CA ALA A 94 25.61 7.39 -25.44
C ALA A 94 25.18 6.54 -24.24
N LEU A 95 23.95 6.02 -24.24
CA LEU A 95 23.37 5.23 -23.14
C LEU A 95 23.49 3.72 -23.34
N ALA A 96 23.99 3.27 -24.50
CA ALA A 96 24.17 1.85 -24.80
C ALA A 96 25.02 1.14 -23.72
N GLY A 97 24.42 0.11 -23.09
CA GLY A 97 25.08 -0.65 -22.01
C GLY A 97 25.21 0.09 -20.67
N ILE A 98 24.54 1.25 -20.50
CA ILE A 98 24.56 2.04 -19.26
C ILE A 98 23.19 2.03 -18.61
N ALA A 99 22.13 2.42 -19.34
CA ALA A 99 20.76 2.47 -18.87
C ALA A 99 19.79 2.22 -20.04
N GLU A 100 18.60 1.73 -19.74
CA GLU A 100 17.50 1.66 -20.70
C GLU A 100 17.06 3.09 -21.05
N LEU A 101 16.91 3.38 -22.35
CA LEU A 101 16.51 4.68 -22.85
C LEU A 101 15.05 4.66 -23.28
N ASP A 102 14.20 5.43 -22.61
CA ASP A 102 12.81 5.70 -22.98
C ASP A 102 12.73 7.04 -23.70
N LEU A 103 12.48 7.01 -25.01
CA LEU A 103 12.35 8.21 -25.85
C LEU A 103 10.87 8.57 -26.02
N ARG A 104 10.55 9.83 -25.72
CA ARG A 104 9.19 10.38 -25.87
C ARG A 104 9.20 11.70 -26.63
N ILE A 105 8.06 12.04 -27.26
CA ILE A 105 7.85 13.33 -27.87
C ILE A 105 6.44 13.84 -27.58
N HIS A 106 6.31 15.09 -27.15
CA HIS A 106 5.03 15.76 -27.01
C HIS A 106 4.87 16.79 -28.14
N THR A 107 3.80 16.66 -28.91
CA THR A 107 3.56 17.46 -30.12
C THR A 107 2.12 17.96 -30.23
N ASN A 108 1.91 19.08 -30.95
CA ASN A 108 0.59 19.51 -31.36
C ASN A 108 0.02 18.65 -32.53
N GLY A 109 0.79 17.72 -33.10
CA GLY A 109 0.39 16.77 -34.12
C GLY A 109 0.33 17.32 -35.54
N LEU A 110 0.40 18.65 -35.80
CA LEU A 110 0.15 19.24 -37.09
C LEU A 110 1.11 18.79 -38.21
N GLN A 111 2.37 18.52 -37.84
CA GLN A 111 3.42 18.11 -38.78
C GLN A 111 3.61 16.58 -38.82
N LEU A 112 2.84 15.82 -38.01
CA LEU A 112 3.00 14.37 -37.93
C LEU A 112 2.64 13.71 -39.28
N SER A 113 3.51 12.85 -39.74
CA SER A 113 3.38 12.18 -41.03
C SER A 113 4.06 10.82 -40.99
N PRO A 114 3.81 9.91 -41.95
CA PRO A 114 4.49 8.60 -42.00
C PRO A 114 6.01 8.69 -41.88
N ARG A 115 6.60 9.75 -42.47
CA ARG A 115 8.06 9.97 -42.38
C ARG A 115 8.56 10.18 -40.97
N TYR A 116 7.78 10.84 -40.08
CA TYR A 116 8.12 10.97 -38.67
C TYR A 116 7.85 9.67 -37.94
N LEU A 117 6.72 9.00 -38.20
CA LEU A 117 6.36 7.78 -37.54
C LEU A 117 7.30 6.62 -37.89
N ASP A 118 7.79 6.54 -39.14
CA ASP A 118 8.83 5.56 -39.51
C ASP A 118 10.14 5.80 -38.76
N LEU A 119 10.49 7.08 -38.51
CA LEU A 119 11.62 7.43 -37.66
C LEU A 119 11.38 7.03 -36.21
N PHE A 120 10.19 7.31 -35.68
CA PHE A 120 9.85 7.01 -34.29
C PHE A 120 9.72 5.52 -34.04
N ASP A 121 9.23 4.74 -35.04
CA ASP A 121 9.21 3.28 -35.01
C ASP A 121 10.61 2.69 -34.92
N GLU A 122 11.57 3.24 -35.68
CA GLU A 122 12.97 2.80 -35.67
C GLU A 122 13.66 2.96 -34.30
N PHE A 123 13.31 4.00 -33.54
CA PHE A 123 13.93 4.33 -32.25
C PHE A 123 12.98 4.15 -31.05
N ASP A 124 11.82 3.57 -31.26
CA ASP A 124 10.76 3.39 -30.26
C ASP A 124 10.34 4.69 -29.54
N VAL A 125 10.26 5.81 -30.26
CA VAL A 125 9.87 7.11 -29.70
C VAL A 125 8.36 7.15 -29.48
N LYS A 126 7.93 7.23 -28.23
CA LYS A 126 6.50 7.32 -27.88
C LYS A 126 5.98 8.74 -28.11
N VAL A 127 4.76 8.85 -28.66
CA VAL A 127 4.17 10.09 -29.14
C VAL A 127 2.94 10.48 -28.32
N GLY A 128 3.01 11.59 -27.59
CA GLY A 128 1.87 12.23 -26.95
C GLY A 128 1.34 13.41 -27.79
N ILE A 129 0.04 13.44 -28.03
CA ILE A 129 -0.60 14.48 -28.84
C ILE A 129 -1.45 15.41 -27.97
N SER A 130 -1.29 16.72 -28.16
CA SER A 130 -2.08 17.75 -27.47
C SER A 130 -3.40 18.00 -28.21
N LEU A 131 -4.54 17.75 -27.54
CA LEU A 131 -5.88 17.97 -28.05
C LEU A 131 -6.86 18.30 -26.92
N ASP A 132 -7.56 19.45 -26.98
CA ASP A 132 -8.39 19.94 -25.87
C ASP A 132 -9.88 19.53 -26.01
N GLY A 133 -10.20 18.46 -26.72
CA GLY A 133 -11.55 17.93 -26.85
C GLY A 133 -12.08 17.99 -28.29
N ASP A 134 -13.37 18.25 -28.44
CA ASP A 134 -14.01 18.41 -29.73
C ASP A 134 -13.51 19.68 -30.45
N ARG A 135 -14.02 19.91 -31.68
CA ARG A 135 -13.59 21.08 -32.45
C ARG A 135 -13.91 22.39 -31.75
N ALA A 136 -15.05 22.49 -31.08
CA ALA A 136 -15.47 23.73 -30.43
C ALA A 136 -14.54 24.04 -29.24
N ALA A 137 -14.24 23.04 -28.44
CA ALA A 137 -13.33 23.14 -27.30
C ALA A 137 -11.89 23.44 -27.75
N ASN A 138 -11.36 22.65 -28.68
CA ASN A 138 -10.00 22.83 -29.20
C ASN A 138 -9.78 24.21 -29.85
N ASP A 139 -10.77 24.67 -30.65
CA ASP A 139 -10.68 25.94 -31.36
C ASP A 139 -10.86 27.17 -30.46
N ARG A 140 -11.12 27.04 -29.17
CA ARG A 140 -11.07 28.17 -28.25
C ARG A 140 -9.64 28.68 -28.07
N HIS A 141 -8.68 27.78 -28.01
CA HIS A 141 -7.29 28.09 -27.65
C HIS A 141 -6.28 27.67 -28.73
N ARG A 142 -6.39 26.46 -29.31
CA ARG A 142 -5.38 25.88 -30.19
C ARG A 142 -5.60 26.24 -31.65
N ARG A 143 -5.28 27.48 -32.02
CA ARG A 143 -5.41 27.99 -33.38
C ARG A 143 -4.08 28.47 -33.95
N TYR A 144 -4.04 28.58 -35.29
CA TYR A 144 -3.01 29.31 -35.96
C TYR A 144 -3.11 30.82 -35.68
N ALA A 145 -2.03 31.57 -35.91
CA ALA A 145 -2.02 33.02 -35.72
C ALA A 145 -3.03 33.76 -36.65
N ASP A 146 -3.43 33.15 -37.74
CA ASP A 146 -4.49 33.66 -38.63
C ASP A 146 -5.92 33.22 -38.24
N GLY A 147 -6.07 32.56 -37.10
CA GLY A 147 -7.36 32.10 -36.56
C GLY A 147 -7.89 30.78 -37.13
N ARG A 148 -7.17 30.14 -38.06
CA ARG A 148 -7.59 28.81 -38.57
C ARG A 148 -7.53 27.76 -37.48
N SER A 149 -8.47 26.81 -37.57
CA SER A 149 -8.54 25.63 -36.68
C SER A 149 -7.38 24.68 -36.91
N SER A 150 -6.78 24.21 -35.81
CA SER A 150 -5.78 23.12 -35.81
C SER A 150 -6.45 21.73 -35.82
N HIS A 151 -7.66 21.62 -35.28
CA HIS A 151 -8.34 20.39 -34.96
C HIS A 151 -8.40 19.36 -36.11
N PRO A 152 -8.73 19.72 -37.40
CA PRO A 152 -8.80 18.71 -38.46
C PRO A 152 -7.46 18.04 -38.77
N LEU A 153 -6.34 18.74 -38.56
CA LEU A 153 -4.99 18.17 -38.75
C LEU A 153 -4.54 17.32 -37.57
N VAL A 154 -4.92 17.74 -36.37
CA VAL A 154 -4.66 16.94 -35.17
C VAL A 154 -5.40 15.60 -35.24
N LEU A 155 -6.68 15.58 -35.65
CA LEU A 155 -7.42 14.33 -35.86
C LEU A 155 -6.76 13.39 -36.89
N LYS A 156 -6.22 13.94 -37.98
CA LYS A 156 -5.45 13.13 -38.94
C LYS A 156 -4.18 12.54 -38.32
N ALA A 157 -3.52 13.28 -37.46
CA ALA A 157 -2.33 12.79 -36.72
C ALA A 157 -2.70 11.63 -35.81
N VAL A 158 -3.80 11.76 -35.06
CA VAL A 158 -4.33 10.69 -34.20
C VAL A 158 -4.72 9.46 -35.02
N GLU A 159 -5.46 9.64 -36.13
CA GLU A 159 -5.85 8.57 -37.03
C GLU A 159 -4.63 7.83 -37.60
N LEU A 160 -3.56 8.58 -37.97
CA LEU A 160 -2.32 7.99 -38.46
C LEU A 160 -1.59 7.20 -37.39
N LEU A 161 -1.52 7.71 -36.17
CA LEU A 161 -0.85 7.05 -35.02
C LEU A 161 -1.59 5.77 -34.61
N ARG A 162 -2.92 5.74 -34.77
CA ARG A 162 -3.75 4.56 -34.45
C ARG A 162 -3.67 3.40 -35.43
N GLN A 163 -3.01 3.56 -36.58
CA GLN A 163 -2.79 2.45 -37.49
C GLN A 163 -1.98 1.34 -36.79
N ASP A 164 -2.31 0.07 -37.06
CA ASP A 164 -1.69 -1.10 -36.43
C ASP A 164 -0.16 -1.05 -36.43
N ARG A 165 0.42 -0.49 -37.47
CA ARG A 165 1.88 -0.33 -37.60
C ARG A 165 2.47 0.61 -36.54
N TYR A 166 1.76 1.67 -36.14
CA TYR A 166 2.28 2.75 -35.28
C TYR A 166 1.64 2.81 -33.91
N ARG A 167 0.59 2.01 -33.67
CA ARG A 167 -0.21 2.06 -32.44
C ARG A 167 0.62 1.86 -31.16
N HIS A 168 1.70 1.09 -31.24
CA HIS A 168 2.61 0.86 -30.14
C HIS A 168 3.40 2.11 -29.72
N LEU A 169 3.44 3.15 -30.57
CA LEU A 169 4.06 4.43 -30.30
C LEU A 169 3.12 5.42 -29.59
N ASP A 170 1.81 5.15 -29.56
CA ASP A 170 0.82 6.06 -28.97
C ASP A 170 0.97 6.12 -27.45
N LEU A 171 1.25 7.32 -26.93
CA LEU A 171 1.36 7.61 -25.49
C LEU A 171 0.06 8.19 -24.92
N GLY A 172 -0.84 8.68 -25.79
CA GLY A 172 -2.14 9.25 -25.41
C GLY A 172 -2.30 10.74 -25.72
N LEU A 173 -3.39 11.28 -25.20
CA LEU A 173 -3.80 12.66 -25.43
C LEU A 173 -3.60 13.52 -24.17
N LEU A 174 -3.07 14.73 -24.38
CA LEU A 174 -2.95 15.77 -23.35
C LEU A 174 -4.00 16.85 -23.60
N CYS A 175 -4.85 17.09 -22.61
CA CYS A 175 -5.95 18.07 -22.69
C CYS A 175 -5.78 19.13 -21.59
N THR A 176 -5.64 20.40 -21.99
CA THR A 176 -5.69 21.51 -21.03
C THR A 176 -7.14 21.81 -20.70
N VAL A 177 -7.48 21.83 -19.41
CA VAL A 177 -8.85 22.06 -18.92
C VAL A 177 -9.25 23.52 -19.16
N ASP A 178 -10.35 23.73 -19.85
CA ASP A 178 -11.05 25.03 -19.90
C ASP A 178 -12.48 24.83 -19.39
N ILE A 179 -12.77 25.39 -18.21
CA ILE A 179 -14.07 25.25 -17.53
C ILE A 179 -15.24 25.88 -18.30
N ALA A 180 -14.99 26.64 -19.37
CA ALA A 180 -16.02 27.17 -20.24
C ALA A 180 -16.46 26.16 -21.32
N ASN A 181 -15.77 25.04 -21.45
CA ASN A 181 -16.16 23.92 -22.31
C ASN A 181 -17.08 22.96 -21.53
N ASP A 182 -17.96 22.26 -22.26
CA ASP A 182 -18.79 21.20 -21.67
C ASP A 182 -17.91 19.98 -21.33
N PRO A 183 -17.82 19.58 -20.03
CA PRO A 183 -16.95 18.51 -19.58
C PRO A 183 -17.29 17.15 -20.19
N VAL A 184 -18.58 16.87 -20.40
CA VAL A 184 -19.05 15.60 -21.01
C VAL A 184 -18.70 15.54 -22.47
N ALA A 185 -18.93 16.63 -23.23
CA ALA A 185 -18.58 16.71 -24.63
C ALA A 185 -17.07 16.57 -24.87
N VAL A 186 -16.23 17.17 -24.01
CA VAL A 186 -14.77 17.03 -24.06
C VAL A 186 -14.36 15.58 -23.80
N LEU A 187 -14.86 14.95 -22.74
CA LEU A 187 -14.52 13.55 -22.46
C LEU A 187 -14.98 12.62 -23.59
N ASP A 188 -16.23 12.73 -24.02
CA ASP A 188 -16.79 11.88 -25.08
C ASP A 188 -16.02 12.02 -26.42
N ALA A 189 -15.57 13.24 -26.74
CA ALA A 189 -14.73 13.47 -27.93
C ALA A 189 -13.35 12.81 -27.81
N LEU A 190 -12.71 12.88 -26.64
CA LEU A 190 -11.39 12.28 -26.40
C LEU A 190 -11.47 10.75 -26.31
N THR A 191 -12.43 10.20 -25.57
CA THR A 191 -12.61 8.74 -25.45
C THR A 191 -13.04 8.09 -26.75
N GLY A 192 -13.82 8.80 -27.60
CA GLY A 192 -14.20 8.35 -28.92
C GLY A 192 -13.02 8.15 -29.90
N LEU A 193 -11.87 8.73 -29.59
CA LEU A 193 -10.61 8.48 -30.31
C LEU A 193 -9.86 7.23 -29.79
N GLU A 194 -10.33 6.59 -28.76
CA GLU A 194 -9.75 5.38 -28.13
C GLU A 194 -8.23 5.48 -27.88
N PRO A 195 -7.71 6.58 -27.26
CA PRO A 195 -6.30 6.68 -26.94
C PRO A 195 -5.92 5.70 -25.82
N PRO A 196 -4.65 5.31 -25.67
CA PRO A 196 -4.22 4.48 -24.54
C PRO A 196 -4.30 5.22 -23.20
N LEU A 197 -4.29 6.57 -23.20
CA LEU A 197 -4.29 7.42 -22.01
C LEU A 197 -4.85 8.82 -22.34
N ILE A 198 -5.59 9.40 -21.41
CA ILE A 198 -5.94 10.83 -21.41
C ILE A 198 -5.31 11.48 -20.19
N ASP A 199 -4.70 12.65 -20.37
CA ASP A 199 -4.16 13.45 -19.29
C ASP A 199 -4.79 14.84 -19.27
N PHE A 200 -5.59 15.13 -18.23
CA PHE A 200 -6.17 16.45 -17.99
C PHE A 200 -5.19 17.31 -17.20
N LEU A 201 -4.82 18.45 -17.78
CA LEU A 201 -3.87 19.39 -17.20
C LEU A 201 -4.62 20.67 -16.78
N LEU A 202 -4.44 21.10 -15.53
CA LEU A 202 -4.91 22.42 -15.10
C LEU A 202 -4.09 23.51 -15.81
N PRO A 203 -4.73 24.60 -16.27
CA PRO A 203 -4.03 25.72 -16.88
C PRO A 203 -2.90 26.25 -15.97
N HIS A 204 -1.80 26.70 -16.55
CA HIS A 204 -0.78 27.37 -15.77
C HIS A 204 -1.30 28.70 -15.23
N ALA A 205 -1.19 28.88 -13.93
CA ALA A 205 -1.65 30.04 -13.20
C ALA A 205 -0.82 30.24 -11.94
N THR A 206 -0.86 31.45 -11.38
CA THR A 206 -0.20 31.81 -10.13
C THR A 206 -1.15 32.63 -9.27
N TRP A 207 -0.77 32.96 -8.05
CA TRP A 207 -1.57 33.90 -7.24
C TRP A 207 -1.54 35.32 -7.81
N ASP A 208 -0.52 35.68 -8.59
CA ASP A 208 -0.42 37.00 -9.23
C ASP A 208 -1.24 37.03 -10.54
N GLU A 209 -1.37 35.89 -11.22
CA GLU A 209 -2.19 35.68 -12.41
C GLU A 209 -3.10 34.46 -12.18
N PRO A 210 -4.23 34.62 -11.44
CA PRO A 210 -5.10 33.52 -11.08
C PRO A 210 -5.86 32.97 -12.27
N PRO A 211 -6.30 31.69 -12.23
CA PRO A 211 -7.05 31.08 -13.32
C PRO A 211 -8.43 31.73 -13.50
N PRO A 212 -8.98 31.76 -14.71
CA PRO A 212 -10.31 32.28 -14.99
C PRO A 212 -11.39 31.56 -14.17
N ARG A 213 -12.26 32.33 -13.52
CA ARG A 213 -13.42 31.82 -12.75
C ARG A 213 -14.63 32.71 -13.03
N PRO A 214 -15.34 32.51 -14.17
CA PRO A 214 -16.42 33.36 -14.61
C PRO A 214 -17.52 33.57 -13.54
N ASP A 215 -17.88 32.50 -12.84
CA ASP A 215 -18.93 32.50 -11.81
C ASP A 215 -18.41 32.75 -10.41
N GLY A 216 -17.11 32.99 -10.24
CA GLY A 216 -16.44 33.21 -8.96
C GLY A 216 -16.38 31.99 -8.03
N SER A 217 -16.81 30.79 -8.49
CA SER A 217 -16.69 29.57 -7.67
C SER A 217 -15.22 29.24 -7.39
N PRO A 218 -14.83 29.03 -6.13
CA PRO A 218 -13.48 28.63 -5.79
C PRO A 218 -13.13 27.19 -6.21
N THR A 219 -14.15 26.40 -6.58
CA THR A 219 -14.07 24.97 -6.91
C THR A 219 -14.50 24.67 -8.36
N ALA A 220 -14.55 25.68 -9.24
CA ALA A 220 -15.05 25.53 -10.61
C ALA A 220 -14.29 24.45 -11.42
N TYR A 221 -12.97 24.34 -11.24
CA TYR A 221 -12.17 23.30 -11.91
C TYR A 221 -12.42 21.90 -11.31
N ALA A 222 -12.63 21.81 -10.01
CA ALA A 222 -13.03 20.56 -9.38
C ALA A 222 -14.40 20.10 -9.85
N GLU A 223 -15.38 21.00 -9.91
CA GLU A 223 -16.74 20.71 -10.37
C GLU A 223 -16.73 20.19 -11.81
N TRP A 224 -15.95 20.84 -12.69
CA TRP A 224 -15.75 20.39 -14.07
C TRP A 224 -15.11 18.99 -14.12
N LEU A 225 -14.02 18.76 -13.39
CA LEU A 225 -13.29 17.49 -13.38
C LEU A 225 -14.11 16.37 -12.71
N LEU A 226 -14.91 16.66 -11.69
CA LEU A 226 -15.80 15.67 -11.07
C LEU A 226 -16.94 15.28 -12.01
N THR A 227 -17.45 16.19 -12.82
CA THR A 227 -18.41 15.86 -13.89
C THR A 227 -17.79 14.92 -14.94
N VAL A 228 -16.51 15.18 -15.32
CA VAL A 228 -15.75 14.27 -16.19
C VAL A 228 -15.56 12.92 -15.51
N PHE A 229 -15.22 12.89 -14.21
CA PHE A 229 -15.01 11.66 -13.45
C PHE A 229 -16.30 10.82 -13.39
N ASP A 230 -17.45 11.44 -13.11
CA ASP A 230 -18.74 10.77 -13.06
C ASP A 230 -19.09 10.15 -14.41
N ARG A 231 -18.95 10.92 -15.50
CA ARG A 231 -19.16 10.43 -16.86
C ARG A 231 -18.23 9.30 -17.24
N TRP A 232 -16.95 9.39 -16.87
CA TRP A 232 -15.94 8.36 -17.11
C TRP A 232 -16.29 7.05 -16.36
N GLN A 233 -16.79 7.15 -15.12
CA GLN A 233 -17.27 5.99 -14.37
C GLN A 233 -18.51 5.36 -15.02
N GLU A 234 -19.50 6.18 -15.43
CA GLU A 234 -20.71 5.71 -16.13
C GLU A 234 -20.40 4.93 -17.41
N GLN A 235 -19.36 5.35 -18.13
CA GLN A 235 -18.86 4.65 -19.32
C GLN A 235 -18.09 3.36 -19.02
N GLY A 236 -17.91 2.98 -17.77
CA GLY A 236 -17.12 1.82 -17.36
C GLY A 236 -15.61 2.04 -17.46
N ARG A 237 -15.14 3.29 -17.40
CA ARG A 237 -13.70 3.67 -17.46
C ARG A 237 -13.01 3.19 -18.74
N PRO A 238 -13.49 3.56 -19.93
CA PRO A 238 -13.05 2.98 -21.21
C PRO A 238 -11.58 3.25 -21.53
N VAL A 239 -11.03 4.36 -21.03
CA VAL A 239 -9.65 4.80 -21.24
C VAL A 239 -9.07 5.27 -19.91
N PRO A 240 -7.83 4.91 -19.53
CA PRO A 240 -7.17 5.46 -18.35
C PRO A 240 -7.09 6.98 -18.40
N VAL A 241 -7.39 7.65 -17.27
CA VAL A 241 -7.21 9.10 -17.09
C VAL A 241 -6.15 9.31 -16.03
N ARG A 242 -4.96 9.84 -16.42
CA ARG A 242 -3.77 9.92 -15.55
C ARG A 242 -4.02 10.70 -14.27
N LEU A 243 -4.72 11.83 -14.36
CA LEU A 243 -5.08 12.64 -13.20
C LEU A 243 -5.93 11.84 -12.18
N PHE A 244 -6.96 11.15 -12.65
CA PHE A 244 -7.83 10.35 -11.78
C PHE A 244 -7.10 9.13 -11.22
N ALA A 245 -6.31 8.43 -12.05
CA ALA A 245 -5.48 7.32 -11.61
C ALA A 245 -4.47 7.75 -10.53
N SER A 246 -3.91 8.99 -10.63
CA SER A 246 -3.04 9.55 -9.59
C SER A 246 -3.78 9.80 -8.28
N VAL A 247 -5.00 10.37 -8.32
CA VAL A 247 -5.80 10.57 -7.11
C VAL A 247 -6.15 9.23 -6.46
N LEU A 248 -6.65 8.28 -7.25
CA LEU A 248 -7.00 6.93 -6.75
C LEU A 248 -5.80 6.20 -6.15
N SER A 249 -4.64 6.24 -6.83
CA SER A 249 -3.40 5.65 -6.32
C SER A 249 -2.98 6.25 -4.98
N THR A 250 -2.98 7.60 -4.89
CA THR A 250 -2.54 8.28 -3.65
C THR A 250 -3.53 8.13 -2.51
N LEU A 251 -4.83 8.01 -2.77
CA LEU A 251 -5.84 7.68 -1.76
C LEU A 251 -5.64 6.27 -1.19
N SER A 252 -5.14 5.34 -2.01
CA SER A 252 -4.78 3.97 -1.60
C SER A 252 -3.33 3.85 -1.08
N GLY A 253 -2.65 4.96 -0.78
CA GLY A 253 -1.27 4.96 -0.26
C GLY A 253 -0.18 4.73 -1.31
N GLY A 254 -0.52 4.64 -2.59
CA GLY A 254 0.41 4.48 -3.71
C GLY A 254 1.04 5.80 -4.18
N PRO A 255 1.96 5.76 -5.16
CA PRO A 255 2.60 6.94 -5.72
C PRO A 255 1.66 7.72 -6.63
N SER A 256 1.89 9.03 -6.76
CA SER A 256 1.30 9.83 -7.82
C SER A 256 1.92 9.49 -9.19
N LEU A 257 1.13 9.54 -10.24
CA LEU A 257 1.55 9.34 -11.64
C LEU A 257 1.81 10.66 -12.37
N THR A 258 1.67 11.80 -11.68
CA THR A 258 1.86 13.15 -12.25
C THR A 258 2.58 14.05 -11.26
N GLU A 259 3.42 14.99 -11.76
CA GLU A 259 4.10 15.98 -10.93
C GLU A 259 3.16 17.02 -10.29
N SER A 260 1.93 17.14 -10.81
CA SER A 260 0.93 18.09 -10.30
C SER A 260 0.25 17.65 -9.01
N LEU A 261 0.48 16.42 -8.56
CA LEU A 261 -0.10 15.82 -7.36
C LEU A 261 0.96 15.00 -6.61
N GLY A 262 0.72 14.78 -5.31
CA GLY A 262 1.58 13.96 -4.46
C GLY A 262 2.85 14.67 -4.00
N LEU A 263 3.64 13.97 -3.19
CA LEU A 263 4.83 14.49 -2.51
C LEU A 263 6.14 13.90 -3.08
N ALA A 264 6.07 13.24 -4.25
CA ALA A 264 7.27 12.67 -4.87
C ALA A 264 8.32 13.75 -5.16
N PRO A 265 9.59 13.48 -4.88
CA PRO A 265 10.65 14.44 -5.19
C PRO A 265 10.80 14.59 -6.70
N THR A 266 11.06 15.82 -7.18
CA THR A 266 11.33 16.04 -8.60
C THR A 266 12.62 15.34 -9.02
N ASP A 267 12.58 14.66 -10.16
CA ASP A 267 13.73 14.01 -10.81
C ASP A 267 13.87 14.43 -12.28
N LEU A 268 13.29 15.58 -12.64
CA LEU A 268 13.26 16.16 -13.98
C LEU A 268 14.17 17.38 -14.08
N VAL A 269 14.88 17.51 -15.22
CA VAL A 269 15.63 18.70 -15.65
C VAL A 269 15.33 19.04 -17.09
N VAL A 270 15.33 20.34 -17.42
CA VAL A 270 15.11 20.84 -18.78
C VAL A 270 16.44 21.26 -19.41
N VAL A 271 16.66 20.90 -20.66
CA VAL A 271 17.79 21.33 -21.48
C VAL A 271 17.27 22.18 -22.63
N GLU A 272 17.63 23.46 -22.66
CA GLU A 272 17.22 24.41 -23.67
C GLU A 272 18.00 24.27 -24.97
N THR A 273 17.50 24.87 -26.05
CA THR A 273 18.11 24.79 -27.41
C THR A 273 19.55 25.34 -27.50
N ASP A 274 19.97 26.16 -26.54
CA ASP A 274 21.35 26.66 -26.40
C ASP A 274 22.20 25.84 -25.44
N GLY A 275 21.63 24.81 -24.78
CA GLY A 275 22.31 23.98 -23.82
C GLY A 275 22.24 24.47 -22.37
N GLN A 276 21.52 25.56 -22.10
CA GLN A 276 21.26 25.97 -20.71
C GLN A 276 20.38 24.92 -20.00
N LEU A 277 20.69 24.72 -18.71
CA LEU A 277 20.00 23.80 -17.83
C LEU A 277 18.99 24.57 -16.99
N GLU A 278 17.73 24.20 -17.12
CA GLU A 278 16.62 24.81 -16.37
C GLU A 278 15.96 23.78 -15.44
N GLN A 279 15.22 24.26 -14.45
CA GLN A 279 14.56 23.40 -13.46
C GLN A 279 13.41 22.62 -14.10
N VAL A 280 12.27 23.28 -14.28
CA VAL A 280 11.05 22.73 -14.93
C VAL A 280 10.35 23.84 -15.68
N ASP A 281 9.80 23.52 -16.83
CA ASP A 281 9.18 24.49 -17.73
C ASP A 281 8.02 25.27 -17.13
N SER A 282 7.21 24.62 -16.28
CA SER A 282 6.07 25.25 -15.61
C SER A 282 6.44 26.51 -14.84
N LEU A 283 7.69 26.63 -14.35
CA LEU A 283 8.18 27.83 -13.67
C LEU A 283 8.23 29.08 -14.54
N LYS A 284 8.21 28.94 -15.87
CA LYS A 284 8.16 30.07 -16.81
C LYS A 284 6.90 30.92 -16.66
N SER A 285 5.85 30.36 -16.06
CA SER A 285 4.62 31.12 -15.74
C SER A 285 4.72 31.94 -14.46
N ALA A 286 5.74 31.76 -13.61
CA ALA A 286 5.87 32.50 -12.35
C ALA A 286 6.45 33.90 -12.52
N TYR A 287 7.66 34.03 -13.10
CA TYR A 287 8.33 35.29 -13.40
C TYR A 287 9.48 35.08 -14.40
N GLU A 288 9.98 36.13 -15.00
CA GLU A 288 11.12 36.10 -15.95
C GLU A 288 12.33 35.43 -15.29
N GLY A 289 12.83 34.33 -15.90
CA GLY A 289 14.00 33.59 -15.41
C GLY A 289 13.73 32.66 -14.22
N ALA A 290 12.48 32.40 -13.81
CA ALA A 290 12.16 31.53 -12.68
C ALA A 290 12.69 30.10 -12.86
N ALA A 291 12.73 29.59 -14.09
CA ALA A 291 13.26 28.27 -14.41
C ALA A 291 14.79 28.22 -14.46
N ALA A 292 15.47 29.34 -14.64
CA ALA A 292 16.91 29.40 -14.88
C ALA A 292 17.71 28.90 -13.67
N THR A 293 18.75 28.11 -13.92
CA THR A 293 19.70 27.65 -12.91
C THR A 293 21.05 28.43 -13.00
N GLY A 294 21.32 29.05 -14.12
CA GLY A 294 22.62 29.64 -14.45
C GLY A 294 23.65 28.59 -14.91
N PHE A 295 23.27 27.35 -15.08
CA PHE A 295 24.13 26.24 -15.50
C PHE A 295 23.89 25.90 -16.98
N ASP A 296 24.86 25.21 -17.60
CA ASP A 296 24.81 24.74 -18.98
C ASP A 296 25.48 23.36 -19.11
N VAL A 297 25.14 22.62 -20.16
CA VAL A 297 25.67 21.25 -20.41
C VAL A 297 27.16 21.21 -20.70
N PHE A 298 27.78 22.33 -21.07
CA PHE A 298 29.20 22.37 -21.47
C PHE A 298 30.12 22.39 -20.26
N THR A 299 29.74 23.14 -19.23
CA THR A 299 30.58 23.38 -18.05
C THR A 299 30.11 22.67 -16.80
N HIS A 300 28.83 22.28 -16.71
CA HIS A 300 28.25 21.68 -15.52
C HIS A 300 27.76 20.23 -15.75
N SER A 301 27.76 19.46 -14.69
CA SER A 301 27.15 18.13 -14.63
C SER A 301 25.66 18.19 -14.20
N PHE A 302 24.90 17.15 -14.44
CA PHE A 302 23.54 17.07 -13.89
C PHE A 302 23.53 16.98 -12.36
N ASP A 303 24.58 16.47 -11.73
CA ASP A 303 24.70 16.43 -10.27
C ASP A 303 24.85 17.82 -9.66
N GLU A 304 25.55 18.73 -10.34
CA GLU A 304 25.63 20.14 -9.91
C GLU A 304 24.25 20.81 -10.01
N VAL A 305 23.46 20.51 -11.06
CA VAL A 305 22.09 21.01 -11.20
C VAL A 305 21.17 20.42 -10.14
N ALA A 306 21.30 19.13 -9.83
CA ALA A 306 20.53 18.48 -8.77
C ALA A 306 20.79 19.10 -7.37
N ALA A 307 21.98 19.70 -7.18
CA ALA A 307 22.31 20.44 -5.96
C ALA A 307 21.78 21.88 -5.95
N HIS A 308 21.23 22.39 -7.06
CA HIS A 308 20.69 23.75 -7.13
C HIS A 308 19.56 23.95 -6.09
N PRO A 309 19.56 25.10 -5.35
CA PRO A 309 18.58 25.32 -4.28
C PRO A 309 17.12 25.16 -4.70
N GLY A 310 16.75 25.64 -5.90
CA GLY A 310 15.39 25.52 -6.45
C GLY A 310 14.98 24.07 -6.75
N VAL A 311 15.94 23.24 -7.22
CA VAL A 311 15.71 21.80 -7.41
C VAL A 311 15.54 21.12 -6.06
N ARG A 312 16.45 21.41 -5.11
CA ARG A 312 16.39 20.84 -3.75
C ARG A 312 15.09 21.18 -3.02
N ALA A 313 14.58 22.40 -3.19
CA ALA A 313 13.30 22.81 -2.60
C ALA A 313 12.12 21.92 -3.05
N ARG A 314 12.18 21.41 -4.30
CA ARG A 314 11.16 20.50 -4.86
C ARG A 314 11.43 19.01 -4.59
N GLN A 315 12.49 18.69 -3.85
CA GLN A 315 12.83 17.33 -3.41
C GLN A 315 12.57 17.09 -1.93
N LEU A 316 12.03 18.07 -1.21
CA LEU A 316 11.82 17.99 0.24
C LEU A 316 10.55 17.24 0.66
N GLY A 317 9.71 16.80 -0.29
CA GLY A 317 8.45 16.13 0.04
C GLY A 317 7.57 17.00 0.95
N LEU A 318 7.04 16.43 2.03
CA LEU A 318 6.18 17.14 2.99
C LEU A 318 6.87 18.38 3.62
N ALA A 319 8.16 18.34 3.86
CA ALA A 319 8.91 19.49 4.40
C ALA A 319 8.98 20.66 3.40
N GLY A 320 8.79 20.41 2.11
CA GLY A 320 8.85 21.42 1.03
C GLY A 320 7.53 22.12 0.73
N VAL A 321 6.44 21.82 1.46
CA VAL A 321 5.15 22.49 1.30
C VAL A 321 4.91 23.49 2.44
N SER A 322 3.99 24.46 2.22
CA SER A 322 3.66 25.48 3.20
C SER A 322 3.05 24.88 4.48
N GLU A 323 3.09 25.62 5.59
CA GLU A 323 2.51 25.18 6.86
C GLU A 323 1.02 24.85 6.72
N THR A 324 0.26 25.64 5.95
CA THR A 324 -1.13 25.36 5.64
C THR A 324 -1.31 24.00 4.96
N CYS A 325 -0.42 23.66 4.01
CA CYS A 325 -0.47 22.37 3.33
C CYS A 325 -0.08 21.21 4.26
N ARG A 326 0.90 21.38 5.14
CA ARG A 326 1.31 20.34 6.09
C ARG A 326 0.18 19.90 7.03
N ARG A 327 -0.73 20.81 7.36
CA ARG A 327 -1.92 20.56 8.20
C ARG A 327 -3.14 20.10 7.41
N CYS A 328 -3.03 20.01 6.09
CA CYS A 328 -4.18 19.68 5.23
C CYS A 328 -4.39 18.16 5.16
N PRO A 329 -5.60 17.64 5.42
CA PRO A 329 -5.86 16.20 5.42
C PRO A 329 -5.66 15.53 4.04
N VAL A 330 -5.68 16.29 2.93
CA VAL A 330 -5.44 15.77 1.58
C VAL A 330 -4.02 16.03 1.08
N VAL A 331 -3.07 16.43 1.94
CA VAL A 331 -1.72 16.85 1.50
C VAL A 331 -0.96 15.73 0.80
N ARG A 332 -1.15 14.47 1.21
CA ARG A 332 -0.45 13.32 0.59
C ARG A 332 -0.87 13.12 -0.86
N SER A 333 -2.15 13.24 -1.16
CA SER A 333 -2.66 13.18 -2.52
C SER A 333 -2.42 14.47 -3.30
N CYS A 334 -2.61 15.65 -2.65
CA CYS A 334 -2.45 16.93 -3.29
C CYS A 334 -0.98 17.35 -3.48
N GLY A 335 -0.11 17.09 -2.48
CA GLY A 335 1.29 17.54 -2.48
C GLY A 335 1.48 19.06 -2.53
N GLY A 336 0.41 19.85 -2.32
CA GLY A 336 0.40 21.30 -2.52
C GLY A 336 0.23 21.71 -3.99
N GLY A 337 -0.13 20.78 -4.90
CA GLY A 337 -0.30 21.02 -6.33
C GLY A 337 1.00 21.32 -7.08
N LEU A 338 0.88 21.60 -8.39
CA LEU A 338 2.05 21.94 -9.23
C LEU A 338 2.82 23.10 -8.62
N TYR A 339 4.15 23.01 -8.57
CA TYR A 339 4.99 23.96 -7.82
C TYR A 339 4.81 25.41 -8.29
N THR A 340 4.67 25.67 -9.59
CA THR A 340 4.42 27.01 -10.12
C THR A 340 3.11 27.62 -9.61
N HIS A 341 2.09 26.82 -9.38
CA HIS A 341 0.78 27.26 -8.87
C HIS A 341 0.84 27.83 -7.43
N ARG A 342 1.96 27.64 -6.74
CA ARG A 342 2.18 28.18 -5.38
C ARG A 342 2.77 29.59 -5.40
N TYR A 343 3.24 30.07 -6.57
CA TYR A 343 3.94 31.36 -6.65
C TYR A 343 3.04 32.54 -6.32
N ARG A 344 3.57 33.43 -5.48
CA ARG A 344 2.97 34.70 -5.09
C ARG A 344 4.06 35.73 -4.79
N SER A 345 4.01 36.90 -5.44
CA SER A 345 4.94 37.98 -5.16
C SER A 345 4.54 38.74 -3.88
N PRO A 346 5.45 39.15 -3.00
CA PRO A 346 6.91 38.88 -3.01
C PRO A 346 7.29 37.61 -2.23
N GLY A 347 6.32 36.79 -1.77
CA GLY A 347 6.52 35.66 -0.88
C GLY A 347 7.10 34.37 -1.53
N GLY A 348 7.20 34.34 -2.86
CA GLY A 348 7.74 33.17 -3.56
C GLY A 348 6.79 31.98 -3.60
N PHE A 349 7.30 30.76 -3.33
CA PHE A 349 6.58 29.49 -3.49
C PHE A 349 6.08 28.86 -2.17
N ASP A 350 6.30 29.52 -1.02
CA ASP A 350 5.83 29.01 0.28
C ASP A 350 4.33 29.36 0.51
N ASN A 351 3.49 28.91 -0.40
CA ASN A 351 2.05 29.10 -0.37
C ASN A 351 1.32 27.81 -0.79
N PRO A 352 0.03 27.63 -0.43
CA PRO A 352 -0.82 26.67 -1.12
C PRO A 352 -0.92 26.98 -2.61
N SER A 353 -1.30 26.00 -3.43
CA SER A 353 -1.61 26.20 -4.85
C SER A 353 -2.74 27.24 -5.03
N VAL A 354 -2.71 28.01 -6.10
CA VAL A 354 -3.84 28.86 -6.53
C VAL A 354 -5.12 28.02 -6.80
N TYR A 355 -4.95 26.73 -7.06
CA TYR A 355 -6.01 25.72 -7.19
C TYR A 355 -6.29 24.93 -5.89
N CYS A 356 -5.87 25.45 -4.72
CA CYS A 356 -5.98 24.73 -3.46
C CYS A 356 -7.41 24.24 -3.16
N ALA A 357 -8.42 25.08 -3.37
CA ALA A 357 -9.82 24.71 -3.17
C ALA A 357 -10.29 23.64 -4.17
N ASP A 358 -9.88 23.76 -5.43
CA ASP A 358 -10.21 22.77 -6.48
C ASP A 358 -9.59 21.42 -6.18
N LEU A 359 -8.28 21.38 -5.88
CA LEU A 359 -7.58 20.13 -5.62
C LEU A 359 -8.14 19.41 -4.40
N ALA A 360 -8.45 20.15 -3.33
CA ALA A 360 -9.07 19.57 -2.15
C ALA A 360 -10.49 19.04 -2.44
N ALA A 361 -11.30 19.79 -3.20
CA ALA A 361 -12.64 19.37 -3.58
C ALA A 361 -12.61 18.16 -4.55
N LEU A 362 -11.68 18.15 -5.51
CA LEU A 362 -11.51 17.03 -6.45
C LEU A 362 -11.12 15.74 -5.73
N ILE A 363 -10.10 15.80 -4.86
CA ILE A 363 -9.61 14.62 -4.13
C ILE A 363 -10.71 14.07 -3.24
N ARG A 364 -11.37 14.91 -2.43
CA ARG A 364 -12.48 14.49 -1.57
C ARG A 364 -13.66 13.98 -2.40
N GLY A 365 -14.02 14.68 -3.47
CA GLY A 365 -15.11 14.27 -4.35
C GLY A 365 -14.89 12.92 -5.03
N ILE A 366 -13.65 12.57 -5.40
CA ILE A 366 -13.28 11.24 -5.89
C ILE A 366 -13.30 10.23 -4.74
N GLU A 367 -12.74 10.57 -3.58
CA GLU A 367 -12.80 9.74 -2.37
C GLU A 367 -14.23 9.34 -2.03
N ASP A 368 -15.15 10.32 -1.94
CA ASP A 368 -16.57 10.08 -1.63
C ASP A 368 -17.26 9.17 -2.65
N ARG A 369 -16.95 9.34 -3.95
CA ARG A 369 -17.53 8.55 -5.05
C ARG A 369 -17.00 7.12 -5.13
N THR A 370 -15.82 6.89 -4.60
CA THR A 370 -15.14 5.61 -4.65
C THR A 370 -15.12 4.90 -3.30
N ALA A 371 -15.45 5.58 -2.21
CA ALA A 371 -15.48 5.04 -0.85
C ALA A 371 -16.25 3.70 -0.77
N ALA A 372 -17.44 3.63 -1.37
CA ALA A 372 -18.24 2.41 -1.38
C ALA A 372 -17.62 1.26 -2.21
N ALA A 373 -16.71 1.56 -3.15
CA ALA A 373 -16.05 0.58 -4.02
C ALA A 373 -14.65 0.17 -3.52
N THR A 374 -14.05 0.98 -2.62
CA THR A 374 -12.71 0.76 -2.07
C THR A 374 -12.74 0.35 -0.60
N GLU A 375 -13.91 0.40 0.04
CA GLU A 375 -14.09 -0.05 1.41
C GLU A 375 -13.80 -1.55 1.51
N SER A 376 -12.82 -1.93 2.31
CA SER A 376 -12.55 -3.34 2.60
C SER A 376 -13.65 -3.89 3.51
N PRO A 377 -14.39 -4.93 3.09
CA PRO A 377 -15.39 -5.59 3.94
C PRO A 377 -14.80 -6.05 5.28
N ALA A 378 -13.54 -6.47 5.29
CA ALA A 378 -12.82 -6.96 6.46
C ALA A 378 -12.81 -5.97 7.65
N VAL A 379 -12.91 -4.66 7.40
CA VAL A 379 -12.96 -3.65 8.48
C VAL A 379 -14.26 -3.74 9.29
N ARG A 380 -15.37 -4.11 8.66
CA ARG A 380 -16.71 -4.14 9.26
C ARG A 380 -17.21 -5.56 9.55
N ASP A 381 -16.72 -6.54 8.79
CA ASP A 381 -17.15 -7.92 8.87
C ASP A 381 -16.02 -8.83 9.36
N PRO A 382 -16.11 -9.37 10.58
CA PRO A 382 -15.12 -10.29 11.12
C PRO A 382 -14.95 -11.58 10.33
N ASP A 383 -15.99 -12.07 9.66
CA ASP A 383 -15.94 -13.30 8.86
C ASP A 383 -15.13 -13.06 7.57
N GLU A 384 -15.29 -11.90 6.93
CA GLU A 384 -14.46 -11.48 5.81
C GLU A 384 -13.00 -11.31 6.22
N LEU A 385 -12.72 -10.68 7.38
CA LEU A 385 -11.36 -10.60 7.89
C LEU A 385 -10.73 -11.99 8.10
N LEU A 386 -11.50 -12.94 8.61
CA LEU A 386 -11.01 -14.30 8.81
C LEU A 386 -10.73 -15.00 7.47
N ALA A 387 -11.58 -14.84 6.48
CA ALA A 387 -11.40 -15.36 5.13
C ALA A 387 -10.15 -14.77 4.47
N ASP A 388 -9.98 -13.43 4.49
CA ASP A 388 -8.82 -12.73 3.96
C ASP A 388 -7.51 -13.19 4.62
N GLN A 389 -7.54 -13.47 5.93
CA GLN A 389 -6.38 -13.99 6.66
C GLN A 389 -6.02 -15.44 6.27
N GLN A 390 -7.01 -16.26 5.94
CA GLN A 390 -6.79 -17.62 5.41
C GLN A 390 -6.20 -17.56 4.00
N ASP A 391 -6.76 -16.74 3.13
CA ASP A 391 -6.28 -16.53 1.77
C ASP A 391 -4.84 -15.97 1.76
N LEU A 392 -4.53 -15.04 2.66
CA LEU A 392 -3.16 -14.52 2.82
C LEU A 392 -2.19 -15.66 3.22
N THR A 393 -2.59 -16.58 4.10
CA THR A 393 -1.73 -17.71 4.48
C THR A 393 -1.47 -18.66 3.29
N ARG A 394 -2.51 -18.95 2.49
CA ARG A 394 -2.39 -19.76 1.26
C ARG A 394 -1.51 -19.06 0.22
N THR A 395 -1.68 -17.76 0.04
CA THR A 395 -0.85 -16.92 -0.85
C THR A 395 0.63 -16.94 -0.45
N LEU A 396 0.93 -16.83 0.85
CA LEU A 396 2.31 -16.90 1.34
C LEU A 396 2.93 -18.29 1.13
N LEU A 397 2.15 -19.36 1.29
CA LEU A 397 2.60 -20.74 1.03
C LEU A 397 2.90 -20.94 -0.46
N ALA A 398 2.02 -20.48 -1.35
CA ALA A 398 2.23 -20.53 -2.80
C ALA A 398 3.46 -19.70 -3.22
N ALA A 399 3.60 -18.48 -2.70
CA ALA A 399 4.76 -17.61 -2.97
C ALA A 399 6.08 -18.24 -2.49
N LEU A 400 6.06 -18.99 -1.38
CA LEU A 400 7.23 -19.73 -0.94
C LEU A 400 7.57 -20.86 -1.90
N HIS A 401 6.57 -21.63 -2.36
CA HIS A 401 6.78 -22.71 -3.34
C HIS A 401 7.37 -22.17 -4.64
N ASP A 402 6.80 -21.11 -5.20
CA ASP A 402 7.29 -20.45 -6.41
C ASP A 402 8.74 -19.93 -6.24
N SER A 403 9.03 -19.34 -5.07
CA SER A 403 10.37 -18.80 -4.77
C SER A 403 11.43 -19.87 -4.60
N LEU A 404 11.05 -21.12 -4.34
CA LEU A 404 11.98 -22.24 -4.23
C LEU A 404 12.41 -22.79 -5.60
N ASP A 405 11.63 -22.58 -6.66
CA ASP A 405 11.92 -22.97 -8.06
C ASP A 405 12.53 -24.39 -8.19
N GLY A 406 11.89 -25.38 -7.54
CA GLY A 406 12.39 -26.76 -7.44
C GLY A 406 13.57 -26.97 -6.47
N GLY A 407 14.04 -25.91 -5.82
CA GLY A 407 15.15 -25.97 -4.83
C GLY A 407 14.72 -26.41 -3.42
N GLY A 408 13.43 -26.71 -3.19
CA GLY A 408 12.89 -27.14 -1.89
C GLY A 408 13.30 -28.55 -1.46
N GLY A 409 13.84 -29.35 -2.38
CA GLY A 409 14.28 -30.73 -2.16
C GLY A 409 13.12 -31.74 -2.15
N GLU A 410 13.48 -33.04 -2.13
CA GLU A 410 12.53 -34.16 -2.28
C GLU A 410 11.41 -34.14 -1.23
N VAL A 411 11.72 -33.76 0.00
CA VAL A 411 10.72 -33.69 1.09
C VAL A 411 9.65 -32.63 0.81
N TRP A 412 10.07 -31.46 0.30
CA TRP A 412 9.15 -30.38 -0.06
C TRP A 412 8.25 -30.76 -1.22
N GLU A 413 8.85 -31.24 -2.31
CA GLU A 413 8.12 -31.60 -3.53
C GLU A 413 7.10 -32.75 -3.26
N THR A 414 7.51 -33.73 -2.46
CA THR A 414 6.61 -34.82 -2.06
C THR A 414 5.45 -34.29 -1.19
N ALA A 415 5.76 -33.43 -0.21
CA ALA A 415 4.73 -32.83 0.65
C ALA A 415 3.77 -31.94 -0.13
N TRP A 416 4.28 -31.17 -1.10
CA TRP A 416 3.46 -30.33 -1.96
C TRP A 416 2.50 -31.14 -2.84
N ALA A 417 2.99 -32.19 -3.47
CA ALA A 417 2.16 -33.08 -4.27
C ALA A 417 1.07 -33.77 -3.42
N LEU A 418 1.41 -34.22 -2.21
CA LEU A 418 0.45 -34.83 -1.28
C LEU A 418 -0.54 -33.80 -0.72
N ALA A 419 -0.16 -32.54 -0.55
CA ALA A 419 -1.07 -31.46 -0.19
C ALA A 419 -2.18 -31.30 -1.24
N ALA A 420 -1.82 -31.30 -2.53
CA ALA A 420 -2.79 -31.24 -3.63
C ALA A 420 -3.74 -32.48 -3.64
N GLU A 421 -3.21 -33.65 -3.29
CA GLU A 421 -4.03 -34.88 -3.17
C GLU A 421 -5.01 -34.75 -2.01
N VAL A 422 -4.57 -34.29 -0.84
CA VAL A 422 -5.44 -34.02 0.32
C VAL A 422 -6.51 -32.99 -0.02
N GLU A 423 -6.16 -31.93 -0.74
CA GLU A 423 -7.08 -30.87 -1.13
C GLU A 423 -8.14 -31.32 -2.16
N SER A 424 -7.87 -32.38 -2.93
CA SER A 424 -8.82 -32.93 -3.89
C SER A 424 -10.03 -33.65 -3.23
N ASP A 425 -9.93 -34.02 -1.95
CA ASP A 425 -10.99 -34.58 -1.17
C ASP A 425 -11.68 -33.51 -0.31
N PRO A 426 -13.02 -33.37 -0.28
CA PRO A 426 -13.70 -32.33 0.48
C PRO A 426 -13.43 -32.36 1.99
N ALA A 427 -13.27 -33.52 2.62
CA ALA A 427 -12.92 -33.65 4.04
C ALA A 427 -11.41 -33.29 4.23
N GLY A 428 -10.58 -33.65 3.25
CA GLY A 428 -9.19 -33.32 3.19
C GLY A 428 -8.98 -31.81 3.08
N GLN A 429 -9.70 -31.16 2.18
CA GLN A 429 -9.68 -29.68 2.01
C GLN A 429 -10.04 -28.99 3.32
N ALA A 430 -11.17 -29.35 3.95
CA ALA A 430 -11.58 -28.77 5.22
C ALA A 430 -10.56 -29.00 6.34
N ALA A 431 -9.93 -30.16 6.39
CA ALA A 431 -8.89 -30.47 7.37
C ALA A 431 -7.61 -29.67 7.12
N LEU A 432 -7.22 -29.49 5.85
CA LEU A 432 -6.05 -28.69 5.45
C LEU A 432 -6.28 -27.22 5.80
N ASP A 433 -7.48 -26.69 5.58
CA ASP A 433 -7.86 -25.33 5.99
C ASP A 433 -7.67 -25.13 7.49
N VAL A 434 -8.12 -26.06 8.32
CA VAL A 434 -7.93 -25.99 9.78
C VAL A 434 -6.46 -26.00 10.17
N VAL A 435 -5.64 -26.81 9.50
CA VAL A 435 -4.19 -26.91 9.81
C VAL A 435 -3.44 -25.67 9.33
N LEU A 436 -3.76 -25.15 8.15
CA LEU A 436 -3.14 -23.94 7.60
C LEU A 436 -3.58 -22.67 8.35
N ALA A 437 -4.81 -22.60 8.84
CA ALA A 437 -5.31 -21.53 9.68
C ALA A 437 -4.68 -21.49 11.08
N HIS A 438 -3.94 -22.55 11.49
CA HIS A 438 -3.21 -22.52 12.77
C HIS A 438 -2.23 -21.34 12.80
N PRO A 439 -2.29 -20.44 13.81
CA PRO A 439 -1.54 -19.20 13.78
C PRO A 439 -0.04 -19.33 13.55
N TYR A 440 0.59 -20.41 14.05
CA TYR A 440 2.03 -20.64 13.88
C TYR A 440 2.43 -21.13 12.48
N THR A 441 1.47 -21.43 11.60
CA THR A 441 1.74 -21.64 10.18
C THR A 441 2.35 -20.39 9.55
N ARG A 442 1.82 -19.20 9.88
CA ARG A 442 2.36 -17.94 9.41
C ARG A 442 3.80 -17.69 9.90
N THR A 443 4.13 -18.10 11.12
CA THR A 443 5.48 -17.90 11.71
C THR A 443 6.56 -18.57 10.85
N TRP A 444 6.42 -19.87 10.57
CA TRP A 444 7.44 -20.58 9.79
C TRP A 444 7.45 -20.19 8.31
N LEU A 445 6.29 -19.80 7.73
CA LEU A 445 6.22 -19.29 6.35
C LEU A 445 7.02 -17.98 6.20
N LEU A 446 6.84 -17.04 7.13
CA LEU A 446 7.55 -15.77 7.11
C LEU A 446 9.06 -15.96 7.32
N ASP A 447 9.47 -16.85 8.25
CA ASP A 447 10.88 -17.17 8.48
C ASP A 447 11.53 -17.82 7.23
N ALA A 448 10.78 -18.67 6.52
CA ALA A 448 11.23 -19.30 5.28
C ALA A 448 11.38 -18.28 4.14
N LEU A 449 10.37 -17.42 3.94
CA LEU A 449 10.41 -16.36 2.92
C LEU A 449 11.54 -15.35 3.17
N GLU A 450 11.80 -14.99 4.43
CA GLU A 450 12.96 -14.17 4.80
C GLU A 450 14.30 -14.89 4.47
N ALA A 451 14.38 -16.19 4.71
CA ALA A 451 15.56 -16.96 4.37
C ALA A 451 15.81 -16.96 2.86
N VAL A 452 14.77 -17.18 2.04
CA VAL A 452 14.84 -17.10 0.57
C VAL A 452 15.33 -15.73 0.12
N ARG A 453 14.70 -14.65 0.60
CA ARG A 453 15.09 -13.26 0.26
C ARG A 453 16.53 -12.93 0.64
N ALA A 454 17.03 -13.54 1.70
CA ALA A 454 18.41 -13.38 2.15
C ALA A 454 19.39 -14.33 1.46
N GLY A 455 18.96 -15.11 0.46
CA GLY A 455 19.79 -16.12 -0.24
C GLY A 455 20.26 -17.25 0.66
N ARG A 456 19.59 -17.50 1.79
CA ARG A 456 19.90 -18.58 2.72
C ARG A 456 19.19 -19.87 2.31
N PRO A 457 19.80 -21.06 2.49
CA PRO A 457 19.12 -22.32 2.21
C PRO A 457 17.85 -22.49 3.03
N VAL A 458 16.77 -22.91 2.40
CA VAL A 458 15.46 -23.15 3.05
C VAL A 458 15.21 -24.65 3.25
N ALA A 459 16.09 -25.52 2.73
CA ALA A 459 15.98 -26.96 2.91
C ALA A 459 16.04 -27.36 4.40
N GLY A 460 15.18 -28.31 4.81
CA GLY A 460 15.08 -28.82 6.18
C GLY A 460 13.81 -28.36 6.90
N PRO A 461 13.86 -27.48 7.92
CA PRO A 461 12.70 -27.21 8.79
C PRO A 461 11.39 -26.80 8.10
N PRO A 462 11.37 -25.94 7.06
CA PRO A 462 10.14 -25.61 6.35
C PRO A 462 9.53 -26.79 5.58
N ALA A 463 10.36 -27.61 4.92
CA ALA A 463 9.89 -28.79 4.20
C ALA A 463 9.32 -29.85 5.16
N GLU A 464 9.98 -30.06 6.29
CA GLU A 464 9.51 -30.95 7.36
C GLU A 464 8.18 -30.45 7.95
N ARG A 465 8.04 -29.14 8.08
CA ARG A 465 6.79 -28.53 8.61
C ARG A 465 5.64 -28.67 7.64
N LEU A 466 5.86 -28.48 6.34
CA LEU A 466 4.84 -28.74 5.31
C LEU A 466 4.39 -30.21 5.34
N ALA A 467 5.33 -31.15 5.36
CA ALA A 467 5.03 -32.58 5.43
C ALA A 467 4.21 -32.94 6.70
N ALA A 468 4.61 -32.39 7.86
CA ALA A 468 3.87 -32.59 9.11
C ALA A 468 2.45 -31.98 9.05
N SER A 469 2.27 -30.83 8.38
CA SER A 469 0.97 -30.20 8.18
C SER A 469 0.05 -31.03 7.29
N VAL A 470 0.59 -31.58 6.19
CA VAL A 470 -0.14 -32.48 5.29
C VAL A 470 -0.53 -33.79 6.02
N ALA A 471 0.40 -34.35 6.81
CA ALA A 471 0.11 -35.55 7.61
C ALA A 471 -0.98 -35.27 8.65
N ALA A 472 -0.93 -34.11 9.33
CA ALA A 472 -1.97 -33.72 10.29
C ALA A 472 -3.34 -33.54 9.61
N ALA A 473 -3.40 -32.96 8.41
CA ALA A 473 -4.63 -32.80 7.64
C ALA A 473 -5.19 -34.16 7.19
N ALA A 474 -4.36 -35.05 6.66
CA ALA A 474 -4.77 -36.39 6.27
C ALA A 474 -5.33 -37.18 7.45
N VAL A 475 -4.68 -37.14 8.62
CA VAL A 475 -5.16 -37.78 9.87
C VAL A 475 -6.48 -37.19 10.32
N ARG A 476 -6.66 -35.88 10.29
CA ARG A 476 -7.90 -35.20 10.69
C ARG A 476 -9.07 -35.57 9.78
N ALA A 477 -8.82 -35.66 8.48
CA ALA A 477 -9.81 -36.07 7.48
C ALA A 477 -10.11 -37.57 7.50
N GLY A 478 -9.29 -38.39 8.18
CA GLY A 478 -9.40 -39.82 8.16
C GLY A 478 -9.03 -40.46 6.81
N LEU A 479 -8.19 -39.76 6.03
CA LEU A 479 -7.74 -40.27 4.72
C LEU A 479 -6.73 -41.41 4.87
N ASP A 480 -6.90 -42.46 4.09
CA ASP A 480 -5.93 -43.55 3.99
C ASP A 480 -4.75 -43.15 3.08
N LEU A 481 -4.01 -42.14 3.55
CA LEU A 481 -2.88 -41.58 2.85
C LEU A 481 -1.59 -41.72 3.69
N ALA A 482 -0.52 -42.26 3.09
CA ALA A 482 0.77 -42.39 3.75
C ALA A 482 1.65 -41.17 3.46
N VAL A 483 1.87 -40.33 4.45
CA VAL A 483 2.66 -39.10 4.33
C VAL A 483 4.06 -39.32 4.92
N PRO A 484 5.14 -39.20 4.14
CA PRO A 484 6.50 -39.25 4.67
C PRO A 484 6.84 -37.98 5.44
N VAL A 485 7.35 -38.17 6.66
CA VAL A 485 7.70 -37.08 7.59
C VAL A 485 9.10 -37.31 8.16
N VAL A 486 9.69 -36.22 8.69
CA VAL A 486 11.02 -36.29 9.33
C VAL A 486 10.86 -36.23 10.83
N LEU A 487 11.53 -37.15 11.54
CA LEU A 487 11.67 -37.15 12.98
C LEU A 487 12.94 -36.41 13.40
N ARG A 488 12.83 -35.48 14.34
CA ARG A 488 13.99 -34.80 14.96
C ARG A 488 14.13 -35.27 16.40
N ASP A 489 15.27 -35.80 16.74
CA ASP A 489 15.52 -36.35 18.08
C ASP A 489 14.42 -37.34 18.56
N GLY A 490 13.92 -38.14 17.62
CA GLY A 490 12.82 -39.07 17.89
C GLY A 490 11.46 -38.43 18.14
N ARG A 491 11.27 -37.15 17.73
CA ARG A 491 10.02 -36.40 17.90
C ARG A 491 9.44 -35.96 16.56
N LEU A 492 8.13 -35.98 16.48
CA LEU A 492 7.34 -35.42 15.39
C LEU A 492 6.19 -34.60 15.97
N PHE A 493 6.16 -33.32 15.67
CA PHE A 493 5.01 -32.49 16.00
C PHE A 493 4.06 -32.42 14.78
N LEU A 494 2.83 -32.87 15.00
CA LEU A 494 1.71 -32.77 14.06
C LEU A 494 0.86 -31.55 14.44
N PRO A 495 0.82 -30.48 13.63
CA PRO A 495 0.06 -29.27 13.95
C PRO A 495 -1.41 -29.58 14.27
N THR A 496 -1.96 -28.92 15.28
CA THR A 496 -3.35 -29.11 15.78
C THR A 496 -3.65 -30.47 16.40
N LEU A 497 -2.72 -31.44 16.37
CA LEU A 497 -2.93 -32.79 16.95
C LEU A 497 -2.05 -33.00 18.19
N GLY A 498 -0.74 -32.84 18.08
CA GLY A 498 0.16 -33.09 19.18
C GLY A 498 1.56 -33.55 18.80
N GLU A 499 2.35 -34.01 19.75
CA GLU A 499 3.71 -34.51 19.58
C GLU A 499 3.78 -36.03 19.76
N VAL A 500 4.29 -36.72 18.73
CA VAL A 500 4.67 -38.14 18.77
C VAL A 500 6.12 -38.25 19.23
N ARG A 501 6.41 -39.23 20.11
CA ARG A 501 7.77 -39.58 20.56
C ARG A 501 8.06 -41.04 20.27
N VAL A 502 9.05 -41.27 19.43
CA VAL A 502 9.53 -42.60 19.08
C VAL A 502 10.84 -42.85 19.83
N GLY A 503 10.94 -43.94 20.57
CA GLY A 503 12.14 -44.24 21.38
C GLY A 503 13.36 -44.53 20.52
N GLY A 504 14.48 -43.87 20.85
CA GLY A 504 15.79 -44.00 20.20
C GLY A 504 16.43 -42.63 20.02
N ALA A 505 17.28 -42.22 20.98
CA ALA A 505 17.98 -40.95 20.89
C ALA A 505 19.05 -40.98 19.81
N GLY A 506 19.01 -40.05 18.82
CA GLY A 506 20.17 -39.58 18.11
C GLY A 506 20.29 -39.88 16.64
N GLU A 507 19.31 -39.54 15.80
CA GLU A 507 19.52 -39.16 14.37
C GLU A 507 18.22 -38.70 13.76
N ALA A 508 18.24 -37.75 12.82
CA ALA A 508 17.10 -37.42 11.99
C ALA A 508 16.68 -38.66 11.21
N GLY A 509 15.49 -39.20 11.49
CA GLY A 509 14.93 -40.39 10.82
C GLY A 509 13.70 -40.02 9.98
N THR A 510 13.42 -40.83 8.98
CA THR A 510 12.15 -40.74 8.23
C THR A 510 11.11 -41.69 8.83
N ALA A 511 9.85 -41.24 8.83
CA ALA A 511 8.71 -42.05 9.23
C ALA A 511 7.56 -41.85 8.22
N LEU A 512 6.60 -42.79 8.20
CA LEU A 512 5.35 -42.63 7.46
C LEU A 512 4.21 -42.48 8.44
N VAL A 513 3.45 -41.40 8.32
CA VAL A 513 2.20 -41.20 9.05
C VAL A 513 1.04 -41.63 8.16
N ARG A 514 0.11 -42.44 8.67
CA ARG A 514 -1.07 -42.91 7.95
C ARG A 514 -2.29 -42.87 8.83
N GLY A 515 -3.36 -42.20 8.38
CA GLY A 515 -4.68 -42.26 9.01
C GLY A 515 -5.35 -43.61 8.77
N ASP A 516 -6.17 -44.07 9.72
CA ASP A 516 -6.92 -45.34 9.61
C ASP A 516 -8.42 -45.18 10.00
N GLY A 517 -8.90 -43.96 10.12
CA GLY A 517 -10.28 -43.66 10.53
C GLY A 517 -10.55 -43.79 12.03
N GLU A 518 -9.84 -44.68 12.74
CA GLU A 518 -9.89 -44.84 14.19
C GLU A 518 -8.77 -44.09 14.94
N GLY A 519 -7.83 -43.56 14.19
CA GLY A 519 -6.67 -42.83 14.67
C GLY A 519 -5.62 -42.65 13.58
N PHE A 520 -4.37 -42.93 13.91
CA PHE A 520 -3.29 -42.97 12.95
C PHE A 520 -2.11 -43.84 13.40
N THR A 521 -1.31 -44.26 12.43
CA THR A 521 -0.10 -45.05 12.65
C THR A 521 1.13 -44.27 12.24
N VAL A 522 2.24 -44.46 12.96
CA VAL A 522 3.55 -43.95 12.64
C VAL A 522 4.49 -45.12 12.41
N HIS A 523 4.90 -45.33 11.16
CA HIS A 523 5.80 -46.39 10.74
C HIS A 523 7.23 -45.85 10.72
N THR A 524 8.11 -46.53 11.45
CA THR A 524 9.57 -46.21 11.52
C THR A 524 10.36 -47.47 11.23
N GLY A 525 11.69 -47.33 11.02
CA GLY A 525 12.59 -48.48 10.90
C GLY A 525 12.62 -49.40 12.15
N GLY A 526 12.13 -48.92 13.32
CA GLY A 526 12.06 -49.67 14.56
C GLY A 526 10.71 -50.32 14.86
N GLY A 527 9.69 -50.10 14.00
CA GLY A 527 8.34 -50.64 14.20
C GLY A 527 7.21 -49.68 13.91
N VAL A 528 6.01 -50.07 14.24
CA VAL A 528 4.76 -49.30 14.04
C VAL A 528 4.22 -48.85 15.39
N LEU A 529 3.98 -47.57 15.55
CA LEU A 529 3.28 -47.00 16.67
C LEU A 529 1.85 -46.68 16.25
N HIS A 530 0.86 -47.14 17.03
CA HIS A 530 -0.56 -46.83 16.80
C HIS A 530 -1.04 -45.84 17.84
N ILE A 531 -1.76 -44.79 17.42
CA ILE A 531 -2.34 -43.77 18.29
C ILE A 531 -3.84 -43.69 17.97
N ALA A 532 -4.66 -44.08 18.94
CA ALA A 532 -6.11 -44.09 18.76
C ALA A 532 -6.70 -42.68 18.79
N ARG A 533 -7.81 -42.48 18.09
CA ARG A 533 -8.55 -41.20 18.10
C ARG A 533 -9.04 -40.88 19.53
N GLY A 534 -8.68 -39.68 20.02
CA GLY A 534 -9.05 -39.28 21.38
C GLY A 534 -8.17 -39.89 22.48
N GLU A 535 -7.08 -40.60 22.12
CA GLU A 535 -6.12 -41.10 23.09
C GLU A 535 -5.56 -39.97 23.98
N GLY A 536 -5.65 -40.14 25.27
CA GLY A 536 -4.98 -39.26 26.25
C GLY A 536 -3.47 -39.31 26.15
N GLY A 537 -2.76 -38.53 26.92
CA GLY A 537 -1.29 -38.55 26.95
C GLY A 537 -0.74 -39.92 27.32
N SER A 538 0.24 -40.40 26.56
CA SER A 538 1.01 -41.61 26.79
C SER A 538 2.51 -41.33 26.69
N PRO A 539 3.42 -42.26 27.03
CA PRO A 539 4.85 -42.07 26.86
C PRO A 539 5.26 -41.71 25.40
N HIS A 540 4.45 -42.13 24.44
CA HIS A 540 4.69 -41.97 23.00
C HIS A 540 3.84 -40.87 22.36
N TRP A 541 2.81 -40.36 23.07
CA TRP A 541 1.88 -39.38 22.53
C TRP A 541 1.59 -38.27 23.53
N SER A 542 1.70 -37.05 23.06
CA SER A 542 1.36 -35.85 23.79
C SER A 542 0.37 -35.03 22.96
N PRO A 543 -0.96 -35.19 23.16
CA PRO A 543 -1.94 -34.40 22.42
C PRO A 543 -1.84 -32.91 22.79
N VAL A 544 -2.29 -32.03 21.86
CA VAL A 544 -2.59 -30.64 22.21
C VAL A 544 -3.71 -30.62 23.26
N ARG A 545 -3.69 -29.62 24.15
CA ARG A 545 -4.70 -29.47 25.19
C ARG A 545 -5.77 -28.49 24.77
N HIS A 546 -7.03 -28.88 24.93
CA HIS A 546 -8.16 -28.00 24.71
C HIS A 546 -8.62 -27.41 26.04
N LEU A 547 -8.69 -26.09 26.13
CA LEU A 547 -9.25 -25.36 27.24
C LEU A 547 -10.72 -25.08 26.91
N ALA A 548 -11.66 -25.69 27.64
CA ALA A 548 -13.06 -25.31 27.56
C ALA A 548 -13.31 -24.19 28.55
N ALA A 549 -13.72 -23.03 28.11
CA ALA A 549 -14.12 -21.93 29.00
C ALA A 549 -15.47 -22.22 29.71
N GLY A 550 -16.12 -23.37 29.44
CA GLY A 550 -17.20 -23.94 30.26
C GLY A 550 -16.69 -25.21 30.96
N GLY A 551 -16.84 -25.32 32.29
CA GLY A 551 -16.36 -26.46 33.07
C GLY A 551 -16.90 -27.81 32.55
N PRO A 552 -16.27 -28.95 32.94
CA PRO A 552 -16.72 -30.28 32.51
C PRO A 552 -18.14 -30.53 32.99
N GLY A 553 -19.12 -30.45 32.07
CA GLY A 553 -20.55 -30.62 32.37
C GLY A 553 -21.43 -29.43 31.97
N ALA A 554 -20.94 -28.38 31.41
CA ALA A 554 -21.72 -27.26 30.89
C ALA A 554 -22.56 -27.75 29.68
N VAL A 555 -23.75 -28.28 30.00
CA VAL A 555 -24.83 -28.46 29.02
C VAL A 555 -25.19 -27.06 28.49
N ARG A 556 -25.15 -26.87 27.18
CA ARG A 556 -25.66 -25.67 26.53
C ARG A 556 -27.06 -25.37 27.05
N ALA A 557 -27.20 -24.43 27.97
CA ALA A 557 -28.49 -23.83 28.25
C ALA A 557 -28.87 -22.99 27.02
N ALA A 558 -30.07 -23.22 26.50
CA ALA A 558 -30.58 -22.51 25.31
C ALA A 558 -30.69 -20.99 25.52
N ASP A 559 -30.50 -20.50 26.74
CA ASP A 559 -30.65 -19.10 27.16
C ASP A 559 -29.42 -18.57 27.93
N GLY A 560 -28.22 -19.15 27.77
CA GLY A 560 -26.98 -18.69 28.45
C GLY A 560 -26.19 -17.68 27.66
N PRO A 561 -25.26 -16.89 28.31
CA PRO A 561 -24.48 -15.85 27.67
C PRO A 561 -23.51 -16.45 26.62
N GLY A 562 -23.76 -16.17 25.35
CA GLY A 562 -22.87 -16.26 24.19
C GLY A 562 -22.07 -17.56 23.93
N PRO A 563 -21.41 -17.67 22.77
CA PRO A 563 -20.56 -18.83 22.47
C PRO A 563 -19.31 -18.83 23.35
N VAL A 564 -19.02 -19.99 23.94
CA VAL A 564 -17.81 -20.23 24.74
C VAL A 564 -16.72 -20.78 23.82
N PRO A 565 -15.53 -20.16 23.70
CA PRO A 565 -14.48 -20.63 22.81
C PRO A 565 -13.89 -21.95 23.28
N THR A 566 -13.54 -22.79 22.33
CA THR A 566 -12.63 -23.91 22.56
C THR A 566 -11.23 -23.48 22.15
N LEU A 567 -10.41 -23.08 23.13
CA LEU A 567 -9.03 -22.63 22.90
C LEU A 567 -8.05 -23.78 23.04
N VAL A 568 -7.04 -23.80 22.19
CA VAL A 568 -5.89 -24.69 22.33
C VAL A 568 -4.86 -24.05 23.25
N LEU A 569 -4.49 -24.74 24.31
CA LEU A 569 -3.29 -24.40 25.11
C LEU A 569 -2.09 -25.02 24.39
N ASP A 570 -1.41 -24.19 23.57
CA ASP A 570 -0.27 -24.68 22.80
C ASP A 570 1.04 -24.46 23.58
N ASP A 571 1.45 -25.53 24.22
CA ASP A 571 2.74 -25.64 24.93
C ASP A 571 3.71 -26.63 24.23
N LEU A 572 3.41 -27.02 22.97
CA LEU A 572 4.16 -28.01 22.21
C LEU A 572 4.74 -27.51 20.90
N ASP A 573 4.03 -26.65 20.14
CA ASP A 573 4.46 -26.25 18.79
C ASP A 573 5.88 -25.67 18.79
N PRO A 574 6.79 -26.15 17.95
CA PRO A 574 8.17 -25.62 17.85
C PRO A 574 8.25 -24.14 17.50
N TYR A 575 7.24 -23.58 16.80
CA TYR A 575 7.20 -22.18 16.35
C TYR A 575 6.44 -21.24 17.29
N ARG A 576 6.00 -21.74 18.48
CA ARG A 576 5.32 -20.92 19.50
C ARG A 576 6.19 -19.85 20.15
N SER A 577 7.52 -19.89 19.98
CA SER A 577 8.46 -18.88 20.52
C SER A 577 8.57 -17.63 19.63
N CYS A 578 7.43 -17.13 19.14
CA CYS A 578 7.32 -15.95 18.26
C CYS A 578 6.94 -14.66 18.99
N PHE A 579 6.88 -14.68 20.32
CA PHE A 579 6.54 -13.54 21.18
C PHE A 579 7.81 -12.84 21.69
N GLY A 580 7.65 -11.64 22.27
CA GLY A 580 8.76 -10.90 22.86
C GLY A 580 9.34 -11.53 24.15
N ALA A 581 8.55 -12.36 24.85
CA ALA A 581 9.01 -13.20 25.96
C ALA A 581 9.09 -14.67 25.54
N PRO A 582 9.96 -15.49 26.15
CA PRO A 582 10.08 -16.90 25.82
C PRO A 582 8.80 -17.66 26.19
N ALA A 583 8.41 -18.62 25.36
CA ALA A 583 7.33 -19.54 25.67
C ALA A 583 7.70 -20.41 26.89
N ALA A 584 6.74 -20.65 27.76
CA ALA A 584 6.91 -21.53 28.90
C ALA A 584 7.14 -22.99 28.45
N GLN A 585 7.78 -23.77 29.31
CA GLN A 585 7.82 -25.24 29.13
C GLN A 585 6.42 -25.83 29.25
N ARG A 586 6.25 -27.06 28.77
CA ARG A 586 4.97 -27.76 28.87
C ARG A 586 4.47 -27.76 30.30
N LEU A 587 3.25 -27.26 30.47
CA LEU A 587 2.62 -27.17 31.81
C LEU A 587 2.34 -28.56 32.38
N SER A 588 2.44 -28.71 33.69
CA SER A 588 1.94 -29.89 34.38
C SER A 588 0.40 -30.03 34.20
N PRO A 589 -0.18 -31.21 34.35
CA PRO A 589 -1.63 -31.36 34.27
C PRO A 589 -2.38 -30.43 35.25
N SER A 590 -1.92 -30.33 36.49
CA SER A 590 -2.53 -29.44 37.50
C SER A 590 -2.41 -27.95 37.14
N ALA A 591 -1.31 -27.53 36.54
CA ALA A 591 -1.15 -26.16 36.08
C ALA A 591 -2.08 -25.88 34.87
N ALA A 592 -2.27 -26.83 33.96
CA ALA A 592 -3.20 -26.68 32.86
C ALA A 592 -4.66 -26.62 33.33
N ASP A 593 -5.03 -27.40 34.35
CA ASP A 593 -6.38 -27.36 34.96
C ASP A 593 -6.62 -25.99 35.63
N ALA A 594 -5.64 -25.45 36.33
CA ALA A 594 -5.72 -24.10 36.92
C ALA A 594 -5.90 -23.03 35.86
N TRP A 595 -5.17 -23.13 34.75
CA TRP A 595 -5.33 -22.24 33.59
C TRP A 595 -6.76 -22.34 33.01
N SER A 596 -7.31 -23.54 32.86
CA SER A 596 -8.67 -23.74 32.36
C SER A 596 -9.72 -23.07 33.24
N ALA A 597 -9.57 -23.21 34.59
CA ALA A 597 -10.49 -22.58 35.54
C ALA A 597 -10.41 -21.04 35.51
N SER A 598 -9.20 -20.47 35.49
CA SER A 598 -9.01 -19.00 35.40
C SER A 598 -9.53 -18.44 34.08
N LEU A 599 -9.33 -19.15 32.97
CA LEU A 599 -9.85 -18.77 31.66
C LEU A 599 -11.38 -18.78 31.63
N ALA A 600 -12.02 -19.80 32.20
CA ALA A 600 -13.48 -19.89 32.26
C ALA A 600 -14.06 -18.68 33.03
N ALA A 601 -13.52 -18.35 34.17
CA ALA A 601 -13.96 -17.20 34.97
C ALA A 601 -13.71 -15.86 34.26
N ALA A 602 -12.58 -15.71 33.59
CA ALA A 602 -12.27 -14.49 32.82
C ALA A 602 -13.23 -14.34 31.62
N TRP A 603 -13.57 -15.45 30.96
CA TRP A 603 -14.49 -15.44 29.83
C TRP A 603 -15.93 -15.11 30.24
N GLU A 604 -16.37 -15.61 31.38
CA GLU A 604 -17.69 -15.27 31.94
C GLU A 604 -17.79 -13.75 32.19
N LEU A 605 -16.74 -13.13 32.77
CA LEU A 605 -16.68 -11.68 32.93
C LEU A 605 -16.76 -10.90 31.61
N LEU A 606 -16.07 -11.38 30.57
CA LEU A 606 -16.14 -10.76 29.22
C LEU A 606 -17.52 -10.89 28.61
N ALA A 607 -18.12 -12.09 28.67
CA ALA A 607 -19.44 -12.36 28.11
C ALA A 607 -20.56 -11.55 28.80
N GLU A 608 -20.43 -11.28 30.10
CA GLU A 608 -21.37 -10.44 30.86
C GLU A 608 -21.17 -8.93 30.56
N THR A 609 -19.92 -8.48 30.42
CA THR A 609 -19.61 -7.04 30.35
C THR A 609 -19.57 -6.53 28.91
N VAL A 610 -19.02 -7.29 27.97
CA VAL A 610 -18.81 -6.92 26.57
C VAL A 610 -19.21 -8.08 25.63
N PRO A 611 -20.48 -8.48 25.61
CA PRO A 611 -20.94 -9.71 24.95
C PRO A 611 -20.61 -9.76 23.46
N GLU A 612 -20.74 -8.67 22.73
CA GLU A 612 -20.44 -8.61 21.29
C GLU A 612 -18.95 -8.87 21.03
N GLN A 613 -18.06 -8.22 21.78
CA GLN A 613 -16.61 -8.42 21.64
C GLN A 613 -16.17 -9.80 22.12
N ALA A 614 -16.80 -10.31 23.20
CA ALA A 614 -16.57 -11.67 23.66
C ALA A 614 -16.96 -12.71 22.61
N ALA A 615 -18.10 -12.53 21.92
CA ALA A 615 -18.55 -13.42 20.85
C ALA A 615 -17.59 -13.38 19.65
N GLU A 616 -17.15 -12.21 19.23
CA GLU A 616 -16.17 -12.04 18.15
C GLU A 616 -14.83 -12.67 18.53
N ALA A 617 -14.32 -12.39 19.73
CA ALA A 617 -13.09 -13.01 20.23
C ALA A 617 -13.18 -14.54 20.31
N ALA A 618 -14.35 -15.08 20.66
CA ALA A 618 -14.60 -16.52 20.70
C ALA A 618 -14.55 -17.18 19.32
N ALA A 619 -14.97 -16.47 18.29
CA ALA A 619 -14.93 -16.99 16.91
C ALA A 619 -13.51 -17.01 16.34
N VAL A 620 -12.65 -16.10 16.79
CA VAL A 620 -11.32 -15.86 16.21
C VAL A 620 -10.19 -16.50 17.01
N LEU A 621 -10.18 -16.32 18.34
CA LEU A 621 -9.11 -16.84 19.15
C LEU A 621 -9.15 -18.38 19.21
N THR A 622 -8.10 -19.01 18.72
CA THR A 622 -7.94 -20.46 18.67
C THR A 622 -6.85 -20.98 19.57
N THR A 623 -5.82 -20.15 19.86
CA THR A 623 -4.58 -20.63 20.46
C THR A 623 -4.08 -19.67 21.55
N LEU A 624 -3.78 -20.22 22.72
CA LEU A 624 -3.07 -19.55 23.82
C LEU A 624 -1.74 -20.23 24.07
N THR A 625 -0.65 -19.41 24.11
CA THR A 625 0.66 -19.89 24.51
C THR A 625 1.05 -19.32 25.87
N PRO A 626 1.36 -20.16 26.86
CA PRO A 626 1.92 -19.70 28.13
C PRO A 626 3.31 -19.11 27.93
N LEU A 627 3.56 -17.93 28.51
CA LEU A 627 4.87 -17.25 28.50
C LEU A 627 5.54 -17.38 29.85
N ALA A 628 6.89 -17.45 29.85
CA ALA A 628 7.70 -17.55 31.06
C ALA A 628 7.92 -16.20 31.80
N GLY A 629 7.22 -15.14 31.36
CA GLY A 629 7.31 -13.78 31.93
C GLY A 629 6.98 -12.72 30.88
N GLY A 630 7.23 -11.46 31.19
CA GLY A 630 6.97 -10.32 30.30
C GLY A 630 5.64 -9.63 30.61
N GLU A 631 5.09 -8.91 29.62
CA GLU A 631 3.76 -8.29 29.71
C GLU A 631 2.67 -9.37 29.84
N ALA A 632 1.55 -9.03 30.50
CA ALA A 632 0.44 -9.93 30.73
C ALA A 632 -0.10 -10.59 29.48
N VAL A 633 -0.09 -9.87 28.34
CA VAL A 633 -0.46 -10.38 27.02
C VAL A 633 0.50 -9.87 25.95
N GLN A 634 0.85 -10.73 25.01
CA GLN A 634 1.69 -10.39 23.87
C GLN A 634 1.10 -10.92 22.57
N VAL A 635 1.30 -10.16 21.50
CA VAL A 635 1.06 -10.55 20.13
C VAL A 635 2.43 -10.65 19.45
N GLY A 636 2.70 -11.76 18.78
CA GLY A 636 3.99 -12.06 18.15
C GLY A 636 3.90 -12.12 16.63
N ARG A 637 4.96 -12.62 15.98
CA ARG A 637 5.00 -12.86 14.50
C ARG A 637 4.25 -14.14 14.13
N HIS A 638 2.95 -14.17 14.34
CA HIS A 638 2.08 -15.31 14.04
C HIS A 638 0.85 -14.86 13.26
N GLY A 639 0.08 -15.79 12.70
CA GLY A 639 -1.20 -15.52 12.06
C GLY A 639 -2.28 -15.07 13.05
N TYR A 640 -3.44 -14.70 12.54
CA TYR A 640 -4.58 -14.27 13.33
C TYR A 640 -5.08 -15.40 14.25
N GLY A 641 -5.45 -15.07 15.50
CA GLY A 641 -6.07 -16.02 16.43
C GLY A 641 -5.18 -16.60 17.55
N ALA A 642 -3.93 -16.18 17.71
CA ALA A 642 -3.09 -16.60 18.85
C ALA A 642 -2.72 -15.45 19.77
N LEU A 643 -2.56 -15.78 21.06
CA LEU A 643 -2.05 -14.88 22.09
C LEU A 643 -1.00 -15.58 22.95
N GLY A 644 0.08 -14.84 23.27
CA GLY A 644 1.01 -15.21 24.32
C GLY A 644 0.57 -14.58 25.63
N ILE A 645 0.39 -15.39 26.70
CA ILE A 645 -0.10 -14.90 28.00
C ILE A 645 0.89 -15.31 29.09
N ALA A 646 1.42 -14.33 29.81
CA ALA A 646 2.12 -14.57 31.04
C ALA A 646 1.08 -14.89 32.12
N ALA A 647 1.34 -15.95 32.92
CA ALA A 647 0.40 -16.48 33.92
C ALA A 647 -0.18 -15.36 34.79
N GLY A 648 -1.52 -15.26 34.83
CA GLY A 648 -2.28 -14.43 35.75
C GLY A 648 -3.29 -15.29 36.50
N GLU A 649 -3.28 -15.27 37.80
CA GLU A 649 -4.22 -16.04 38.62
C GLU A 649 -5.56 -15.31 38.80
N ASP A 650 -5.57 -13.98 38.61
CA ASP A 650 -6.77 -13.17 38.80
C ASP A 650 -7.62 -13.12 37.50
N PRO A 651 -8.89 -13.57 37.54
CA PRO A 651 -9.76 -13.60 36.38
C PRO A 651 -9.99 -12.24 35.73
N HIS A 652 -10.03 -11.16 36.50
CA HIS A 652 -10.26 -9.80 35.96
C HIS A 652 -9.04 -9.30 35.18
N THR A 653 -7.84 -9.57 35.70
CA THR A 653 -6.59 -9.28 34.99
C THR A 653 -6.47 -10.10 33.71
N LEU A 654 -6.86 -11.37 33.75
CA LEU A 654 -6.87 -12.25 32.57
C LEU A 654 -7.92 -11.82 31.54
N ALA A 655 -9.12 -11.41 31.95
CA ALA A 655 -10.15 -10.87 31.05
C ALA A 655 -9.65 -9.59 30.34
N THR A 656 -9.04 -8.68 31.08
CA THR A 656 -8.42 -7.47 30.52
C THR A 656 -7.32 -7.81 29.51
N ALA A 657 -6.48 -8.80 29.84
CA ALA A 657 -5.38 -9.25 28.97
C ALA A 657 -5.93 -9.91 27.67
N LEU A 658 -6.93 -10.77 27.78
CA LEU A 658 -7.58 -11.41 26.62
C LEU A 658 -8.18 -10.38 25.69
N LEU A 659 -8.96 -9.43 26.20
CA LEU A 659 -9.56 -8.37 25.40
C LEU A 659 -8.52 -7.48 24.75
N ARG A 660 -7.48 -7.09 25.48
CA ARG A 660 -6.34 -6.33 24.96
C ARG A 660 -5.64 -7.07 23.84
N GLY A 661 -5.31 -8.34 24.06
CA GLY A 661 -4.65 -9.18 23.07
C GLY A 661 -5.50 -9.39 21.84
N PHE A 662 -6.81 -9.62 22.01
CA PHE A 662 -7.75 -9.72 20.90
C PHE A 662 -7.76 -8.44 20.05
N ARG A 663 -7.87 -7.26 20.66
CA ARG A 663 -7.84 -5.98 19.94
C ARG A 663 -6.52 -5.78 19.19
N ARG A 664 -5.39 -6.07 19.79
CA ARG A 664 -4.06 -5.97 19.16
C ARG A 664 -3.92 -6.91 17.98
N THR A 665 -4.32 -8.19 18.11
CA THR A 665 -4.20 -9.15 17.00
C THR A 665 -5.18 -8.84 15.87
N LYS A 666 -6.39 -8.33 16.18
CA LYS A 666 -7.38 -7.91 15.18
C LYS A 666 -6.87 -6.72 14.37
N LEU A 667 -6.37 -5.66 15.02
CA LEU A 667 -5.83 -4.51 14.29
C LEU A 667 -4.65 -4.89 13.40
N ARG A 668 -3.77 -5.79 13.88
CA ARG A 668 -2.67 -6.29 13.06
C ARG A 668 -3.18 -7.08 11.85
N ALA A 669 -4.17 -7.95 12.05
CA ALA A 669 -4.78 -8.71 10.98
C ALA A 669 -5.42 -7.80 9.92
N LEU A 670 -6.10 -6.73 10.34
CA LEU A 670 -6.61 -5.70 9.44
C LEU A 670 -5.48 -5.03 8.65
N ALA A 671 -4.40 -4.60 9.31
CA ALA A 671 -3.27 -3.95 8.65
C ALA A 671 -2.48 -4.88 7.70
N GLU A 672 -2.67 -6.21 7.77
CA GLU A 672 -2.08 -7.18 6.84
C GLU A 672 -2.89 -7.35 5.55
N VAL A 673 -4.18 -7.00 5.55
CA VAL A 673 -5.11 -7.20 4.41
C VAL A 673 -5.74 -5.91 3.91
N THR A 674 -5.55 -4.77 4.64
CA THR A 674 -6.07 -3.45 4.28
C THR A 674 -5.02 -2.37 4.52
N ASP A 675 -5.14 -1.26 3.81
CA ASP A 675 -4.28 -0.09 3.98
C ASP A 675 -4.91 0.91 4.95
N LEU A 676 -4.76 0.70 6.26
CA LEU A 676 -5.35 1.56 7.30
C LEU A 676 -4.71 2.95 7.37
N TYR A 677 -3.44 3.08 7.00
CA TYR A 677 -2.70 4.35 7.02
C TYR A 677 -1.50 4.30 6.09
N ALA A 678 -1.13 5.48 5.57
CA ALA A 678 0.09 5.68 4.80
C ALA A 678 1.20 6.21 5.72
N SER A 679 2.18 5.37 6.07
CA SER A 679 3.27 5.79 6.95
C SER A 679 4.36 6.54 6.17
N ASP A 680 4.75 7.73 6.68
CA ASP A 680 5.92 8.49 6.18
C ASP A 680 7.16 8.33 7.07
N GLY A 681 7.03 7.53 8.15
CA GLY A 681 8.09 7.34 9.13
C GLY A 681 8.27 8.54 10.08
N SER A 682 7.39 9.52 10.09
CA SER A 682 7.44 10.66 11.02
C SER A 682 7.08 10.23 12.45
N TRP A 683 7.56 11.01 13.43
CA TRP A 683 7.31 10.84 14.86
C TRP A 683 6.82 12.19 15.40
N ASP A 684 5.60 12.59 15.02
CA ASP A 684 5.06 13.94 15.26
C ASP A 684 3.70 13.94 15.97
N HIS A 685 3.20 12.76 16.36
CA HIS A 685 1.95 12.62 17.11
C HIS A 685 2.18 12.51 18.62
N ARG A 686 1.21 12.99 19.40
CA ARG A 686 1.22 12.88 20.87
C ARG A 686 0.05 12.02 21.33
N MET A 687 0.28 11.30 22.44
CA MET A 687 -0.77 10.54 23.09
C MET A 687 -1.56 11.42 24.06
N PRO A 688 -2.90 11.62 23.87
CA PRO A 688 -3.69 12.50 24.74
C PRO A 688 -3.78 12.08 26.21
N TRP A 689 -3.40 10.84 26.51
CA TRP A 689 -3.40 10.27 27.88
C TRP A 689 -2.03 10.23 28.54
N GLN A 690 -0.99 10.74 27.91
CA GLN A 690 0.31 10.93 28.55
C GLN A 690 0.26 12.20 29.39
N GLU A 691 0.49 12.08 30.70
CA GLU A 691 0.65 13.23 31.58
C GLU A 691 1.88 14.04 31.12
N GLU A 692 1.75 15.37 31.13
CA GLU A 692 2.85 16.32 30.93
C GLU A 692 3.87 16.11 32.08
N ARG A 693 4.81 15.21 31.91
CA ARG A 693 6.02 15.17 32.72
C ARG A 693 7.00 16.18 32.13
N GLU A 694 7.39 17.13 32.92
CA GLU A 694 8.12 18.35 32.56
C GLU A 694 9.45 18.18 31.82
N GLU A 695 9.94 16.99 31.46
CA GLU A 695 11.31 16.82 30.94
C GLU A 695 11.46 16.07 29.61
N GLN A 696 10.46 15.40 29.05
CA GLN A 696 10.56 14.81 27.69
C GLN A 696 9.18 14.65 27.05
N GLU A 697 8.88 15.50 26.06
CA GLU A 697 7.75 15.31 25.14
C GLU A 697 8.06 14.09 24.24
N GLU A 698 7.40 12.96 24.47
CA GLU A 698 7.56 11.76 23.66
C GLU A 698 6.60 11.84 22.46
N PHE A 699 7.14 12.16 21.27
CA PHE A 699 6.41 12.03 20.02
C PHE A 699 6.42 10.56 19.58
N VAL A 700 5.32 10.12 18.99
CA VAL A 700 5.12 8.74 18.53
C VAL A 700 4.74 8.72 17.05
N PRO A 701 5.02 7.61 16.32
CA PRO A 701 4.53 7.44 14.96
C PRO A 701 3.00 7.24 14.94
N PHE A 702 2.37 7.60 13.82
CA PHE A 702 0.92 7.45 13.62
C PHE A 702 0.42 6.03 13.92
N SER A 703 1.16 5.01 13.49
CA SER A 703 0.84 3.60 13.75
C SER A 703 0.65 3.29 15.23
N ARG A 704 1.43 3.92 16.10
CA ARG A 704 1.33 3.74 17.56
C ARG A 704 0.11 4.50 18.10
N LEU A 705 -0.15 5.72 17.64
CA LEU A 705 -1.36 6.48 18.01
C LEU A 705 -2.62 5.68 17.65
N LEU A 706 -2.72 5.17 16.42
CA LEU A 706 -3.84 4.36 15.96
C LEU A 706 -3.99 3.09 16.80
N SER A 707 -2.91 2.34 17.01
CA SER A 707 -2.98 1.05 17.69
C SER A 707 -3.37 1.18 19.17
N GLU A 708 -2.80 2.15 19.89
CA GLU A 708 -3.16 2.38 21.30
C GLU A 708 -4.58 2.96 21.44
N THR A 709 -5.04 3.78 20.50
CA THR A 709 -6.42 4.28 20.48
C THR A 709 -7.40 3.13 20.25
N TYR A 710 -7.16 2.27 19.27
CA TYR A 710 -8.00 1.10 18.98
C TYR A 710 -8.10 0.14 20.16
N GLU A 711 -6.96 -0.13 20.85
CA GLU A 711 -6.92 -0.92 22.07
C GLU A 711 -7.76 -0.29 23.18
N ARG A 712 -7.59 1.02 23.43
CA ARG A 712 -8.30 1.76 24.48
C ARG A 712 -9.80 1.82 24.25
N VAL A 713 -10.25 1.95 23.01
CA VAL A 713 -11.68 1.88 22.65
C VAL A 713 -12.28 0.57 23.14
N GLY A 714 -11.69 -0.57 22.79
CA GLY A 714 -12.19 -1.87 23.23
C GLY A 714 -12.13 -2.07 24.74
N LEU A 715 -11.01 -1.70 25.37
CA LEU A 715 -10.87 -1.78 26.83
C LEU A 715 -11.80 -0.81 27.57
N GLY A 716 -12.14 0.32 26.97
CA GLY A 716 -13.04 1.31 27.54
C GLY A 716 -14.48 0.80 27.70
N LEU A 717 -14.89 -0.14 26.86
CA LEU A 717 -16.18 -0.83 26.97
C LEU A 717 -16.22 -1.77 28.19
N PHE A 718 -15.06 -2.38 28.53
CA PHE A 718 -14.92 -3.22 29.70
C PHE A 718 -14.64 -2.41 30.99
N ALA A 719 -13.84 -1.33 30.90
CA ALA A 719 -13.48 -0.48 32.03
C ALA A 719 -13.36 1.00 31.58
N PRO A 720 -14.32 1.88 31.95
CA PRO A 720 -14.42 3.27 31.45
C PRO A 720 -13.16 4.13 31.64
N ARG A 721 -12.29 3.80 32.60
CA ARG A 721 -11.01 4.49 32.83
C ARG A 721 -10.09 4.52 31.59
N PHE A 722 -10.25 3.57 30.66
CA PHE A 722 -9.46 3.53 29.43
C PHE A 722 -9.93 4.51 28.37
N LEU A 723 -11.13 5.11 28.52
CA LEU A 723 -11.66 6.12 27.57
C LEU A 723 -11.06 7.52 27.74
N ALA A 724 -10.27 7.75 28.82
CA ALA A 724 -9.64 9.04 29.02
C ALA A 724 -8.72 9.39 27.83
N GLY A 725 -8.94 10.56 27.21
CA GLY A 725 -8.20 11.04 26.05
C GLY A 725 -8.57 10.38 24.70
N VAL A 726 -9.39 9.32 24.68
CA VAL A 726 -9.74 8.61 23.45
C VAL A 726 -10.50 9.49 22.46
N PRO A 727 -11.51 10.31 22.82
CA PRO A 727 -12.18 11.21 21.87
C PRO A 727 -11.19 12.14 21.15
N GLN A 728 -10.26 12.74 21.90
CA GLN A 728 -9.23 13.62 21.34
C GLN A 728 -8.30 12.85 20.39
N ALA A 729 -7.91 11.62 20.72
CA ALA A 729 -7.09 10.79 19.84
C ALA A 729 -7.82 10.44 18.54
N LEU A 730 -9.12 10.16 18.59
CA LEU A 730 -9.94 9.92 17.39
C LEU A 730 -10.02 11.14 16.48
N ASP A 731 -10.13 12.34 17.06
CA ASP A 731 -10.12 13.59 16.29
C ASP A 731 -8.73 13.79 15.63
N MET A 732 -7.67 13.55 16.36
CA MET A 732 -6.29 13.61 15.82
C MET A 732 -6.06 12.62 14.66
N ILE A 733 -6.55 11.38 14.77
CA ILE A 733 -6.44 10.38 13.71
C ILE A 733 -7.28 10.78 12.49
N GLU A 734 -8.48 11.35 12.69
CA GLU A 734 -9.36 11.80 11.61
C GLU A 734 -8.75 12.97 10.83
N GLU A 735 -8.07 13.88 11.51
CA GLU A 735 -7.40 15.04 10.93
C GLU A 735 -6.02 14.71 10.33
N ALA A 736 -5.46 13.55 10.65
CA ALA A 736 -4.14 13.16 10.19
C ALA A 736 -4.13 12.85 8.67
N ALA A 737 -3.09 13.32 7.99
CA ALA A 737 -2.88 13.08 6.56
C ALA A 737 -2.56 11.61 6.24
N GLU A 738 -2.15 10.83 7.22
CA GLU A 738 -1.81 9.42 7.11
C GLU A 738 -3.03 8.51 7.00
N THR A 739 -4.21 8.96 7.43
CA THR A 739 -5.42 8.12 7.48
C THR A 739 -5.98 7.88 6.08
N THR A 740 -6.04 6.63 5.67
CA THR A 740 -6.61 6.18 4.39
C THR A 740 -8.14 6.04 4.45
N VAL A 741 -8.75 5.60 3.34
CA VAL A 741 -10.20 5.31 3.29
C VAL A 741 -10.56 4.21 4.29
N ASP A 742 -9.82 3.09 4.32
CA ASP A 742 -10.05 2.00 5.27
C ASP A 742 -9.77 2.43 6.72
N GLY A 743 -8.79 3.32 6.93
CA GLY A 743 -8.56 3.96 8.22
C GLY A 743 -9.74 4.78 8.70
N LYS A 744 -10.38 5.54 7.84
CA LYS A 744 -11.60 6.31 8.16
C LYS A 744 -12.79 5.41 8.48
N GLN A 745 -12.92 4.27 7.78
CA GLN A 745 -13.90 3.24 8.14
C GLN A 745 -13.66 2.69 9.55
N LEU A 746 -12.41 2.35 9.86
CA LEU A 746 -12.05 1.87 11.20
C LEU A 746 -12.37 2.93 12.27
N LEU A 747 -12.10 4.21 12.00
CA LEU A 747 -12.53 5.32 12.86
C LEU A 747 -14.03 5.35 13.09
N ALA A 748 -14.83 5.19 12.03
CA ALA A 748 -16.28 5.17 12.14
C ALA A 748 -16.77 4.00 13.02
N VAL A 749 -16.15 2.82 12.90
CA VAL A 749 -16.41 1.67 13.77
C VAL A 749 -16.07 2.01 15.22
N MET A 750 -14.87 2.57 15.50
CA MET A 750 -14.45 2.97 16.85
C MET A 750 -15.38 4.02 17.48
N ARG A 751 -15.81 5.04 16.71
CA ARG A 751 -16.77 6.06 17.18
C ARG A 751 -18.13 5.45 17.50
N LYS A 752 -18.62 4.50 16.69
CA LYS A 752 -19.88 3.79 16.93
C LYS A 752 -19.79 2.94 18.20
N GLU A 753 -18.70 2.23 18.44
CA GLU A 753 -18.47 1.47 19.67
C GLU A 753 -18.58 2.35 20.91
N ILE A 754 -17.96 3.54 20.93
CA ILE A 754 -18.01 4.46 22.07
C ILE A 754 -19.41 5.07 22.26
N ASN A 755 -20.08 5.49 21.18
CA ASN A 755 -21.39 6.14 21.25
C ASN A 755 -22.50 5.16 21.68
N GLY A 756 -22.37 3.87 21.34
CA GLY A 756 -23.28 2.81 21.79
C GLY A 756 -23.32 2.66 23.32
N THR A 757 -22.23 2.97 24.02
CA THR A 757 -22.15 2.92 25.49
C THR A 757 -22.92 4.02 26.20
N HIS A 758 -23.08 5.19 25.59
CA HIS A 758 -23.84 6.29 26.18
C HIS A 758 -25.37 6.11 26.12
N GLY A 759 -25.85 5.22 25.23
CA GLY A 759 -27.29 4.91 25.09
C GLY A 759 -27.85 3.93 26.13
N THR A 760 -27.00 3.10 26.74
CA THR A 760 -27.41 2.05 27.69
C THR A 760 -27.31 2.46 29.17
N SER A 761 -26.60 3.55 29.47
CA SER A 761 -26.45 4.10 30.86
C SER A 761 -27.71 4.77 31.44
N GLY A 762 -28.79 4.85 30.64
CA GLY A 762 -30.07 5.50 31.05
C GLY A 762 -31.11 4.55 31.68
N ARG A 763 -30.86 3.26 31.82
CA ARG A 763 -31.91 2.32 32.24
C ARG A 763 -31.59 1.36 33.40
N ASN A 764 -30.54 1.54 34.20
CA ASN A 764 -30.43 0.79 35.46
C ASN A 764 -29.75 1.65 36.54
N GLY A 765 -30.54 2.41 37.27
CA GLY A 765 -30.14 2.93 38.58
C GLY A 765 -30.14 1.80 39.62
N CYS A 766 -29.04 1.04 39.66
CA CYS A 766 -28.72 0.19 40.79
C CYS A 766 -27.21 0.33 41.06
N THR A 767 -26.89 1.24 41.99
CA THR A 767 -25.54 1.34 42.55
C THR A 767 -25.26 0.07 43.33
N THR A 768 -24.43 -0.78 42.80
CA THR A 768 -23.92 -1.97 43.49
C THR A 768 -22.73 -1.59 44.36
N ASP A 769 -22.62 -2.24 45.54
CA ASP A 769 -21.62 -2.05 46.60
C ASP A 769 -20.13 -2.25 46.21
N VAL A 770 -19.83 -2.35 44.92
CA VAL A 770 -18.48 -2.61 44.38
C VAL A 770 -17.60 -1.34 44.39
N GLU A 771 -18.21 -0.13 44.33
CA GLU A 771 -17.42 1.12 44.38
C GLU A 771 -16.80 1.45 45.76
N ARG A 772 -17.24 0.78 46.82
CA ARG A 772 -16.68 0.99 48.18
C ARG A 772 -15.44 0.16 48.48
N ALA A 773 -15.11 -0.86 47.72
CA ALA A 773 -13.95 -1.73 47.95
C ALA A 773 -12.68 -1.22 47.26
N ALA A 774 -12.74 -0.32 46.29
CA ALA A 774 -11.60 0.20 45.53
C ALA A 774 -10.97 1.47 46.11
N MET A 775 -11.50 2.01 47.25
CA MET A 775 -10.95 3.16 47.96
C MET A 775 -10.39 2.80 49.36
N ARG A 776 -9.99 1.56 49.59
CA ARG A 776 -9.23 1.21 50.80
C ARG A 776 -7.93 0.53 50.45
#